data_fd889e6f3206beeb1808df1d4b8bd312
#
_entry.id   fd889e6f3206beeb1808df1d4b8bd312
#
_cell.length_a   1.000
_cell.length_b   1.000
_cell.length_c   1.000
_cell.angle_alpha   90.00
_cell.angle_beta   90.00
_cell.angle_gamma   90.00
#
_symmetry.space_group_name_H-M   'P 1'
#
loop_
_entity.id
_entity.type
_entity.pdbx_description
1 polymer ?
#
loop_
_entity_poly.entity_id
_entity_poly.type
_entity_poly.pdbx_seq_one_letter_code
_entity_poly.pdbx_strand_id
1 'polypeptide(L)'
;MRDAITFIANSGLQFYHFDMRLDSAAQKANKFRYVERFDSLRRKFWLDEVIALPGDDDLYARKGELEQLGFISATGKLITDSDFSAVEKIDETEFFEVGNLNQVLRYFEKKWIPIPFFKKNNISNQFFGPTDWVRLYFERINETMIKVVLVADTSTSADPNDTVSPFVHENPNENIFSICSDDKSVLGFLDSLNNCEWVEDYISKLFYARETEMEQPFLRHIANYIFFMRILRSMGDVPQIHLLSDQVGFIDVDLVLDVGNSKTCAILFENASGHSFNFNSVKKLSIQDFGNPHQVHPESFSTRLVFKDATFGAFNTELNQNNKFQWPSPVRIGNEAERILNDSKVELQLTREVKSYNSSPKRYLWDNHESSFEWEYHSDDINIPPTRVYKKGISEQLNSDGTLCLDSVFGSRSVFSRKSLLTFVYLELFAQAFRQINSMEFRSLHGNPSMKRKLRRIIISCPTAMIKKEQIALRQSASQAITMINRYHGLIDAVQNTQIDVYDHTVEVIPSVKDLNLDLYNLDKRKDWIYDEATAPQLVFLYGMIKHKFDGNPDLFFNLYGKQNNNSLDKKNKNRTVTIGSIDIGGGTSDLMICRYSYNYDEITQITPEPLYWESFNLAGDDLLKEIIQQIIIEGTVSNEQDRDCSGVIENHARQLGIPEVAKKLNGFFGKDSNNIGFKGKLMRINFINQIAIPIALRYMGHANKEGDLYLSFSDLFTTNPPGKELLDYFENHFGFRFEDIRWKLSPSKVNEITQSVFSKLVGQISGLVGLYNCDIVILSGKICSFQSLENL
;
A
#
# COMPACT_ATOMS: atom_id res chain seq x y z
N MET A 1 -4.11 23.11 -21.85
CA MET A 1 -3.62 21.73 -21.83
C MET A 1 -2.53 21.67 -20.76
N ARG A 2 -2.60 20.73 -19.83
CA ARG A 2 -1.49 20.50 -18.88
C ARG A 2 -0.27 20.02 -19.64
N ASP A 3 0.93 20.24 -19.06
CA ASP A 3 2.17 19.70 -19.61
C ASP A 3 2.09 18.17 -19.70
N ALA A 4 2.74 17.59 -20.68
CA ALA A 4 2.78 16.15 -20.86
C ALA A 4 3.46 15.48 -19.66
N ILE A 5 2.85 14.41 -19.15
CA ILE A 5 3.48 13.56 -18.12
C ILE A 5 4.39 12.54 -18.78
N THR A 6 5.45 12.15 -18.11
CA THR A 6 6.41 11.18 -18.62
C THR A 6 6.34 9.87 -17.87
N PHE A 7 6.11 8.77 -18.58
CA PHE A 7 6.29 7.41 -18.08
C PHE A 7 7.44 6.75 -18.81
N ILE A 8 8.02 5.70 -18.21
CA ILE A 8 9.09 4.93 -18.83
C ILE A 8 8.54 3.57 -19.26
N ALA A 9 8.86 3.18 -20.48
CA ALA A 9 8.51 1.87 -21.00
C ALA A 9 9.00 0.74 -20.09
N ASN A 10 8.23 -0.33 -19.98
CA ASN A 10 8.56 -1.54 -19.22
C ASN A 10 8.92 -1.26 -17.73
N SER A 11 8.30 -0.23 -17.13
CA SER A 11 8.47 0.11 -15.70
C SER A 11 7.31 -0.36 -14.82
N GLY A 12 6.44 -1.21 -15.34
CA GLY A 12 5.24 -1.71 -14.67
C GLY A 12 4.10 -0.70 -14.66
N LEU A 13 3.20 -0.81 -13.69
CA LEU A 13 2.08 0.12 -13.53
C LEU A 13 2.57 1.45 -12.99
N GLN A 14 2.31 2.52 -13.73
CA GLN A 14 2.66 3.89 -13.36
C GLN A 14 1.42 4.72 -13.09
N PHE A 15 1.45 5.48 -12.00
CA PHE A 15 0.32 6.25 -11.50
C PHE A 15 0.60 7.74 -11.60
N TYR A 16 -0.43 8.52 -11.91
CA TYR A 16 -0.38 9.97 -11.89
C TYR A 16 -1.63 10.54 -11.23
N HIS A 17 -1.45 11.41 -10.26
CA HIS A 17 -2.51 12.02 -9.44
C HIS A 17 -2.70 13.47 -9.83
N PHE A 18 -3.94 13.90 -10.04
CA PHE A 18 -4.27 15.28 -10.32
C PHE A 18 -5.71 15.62 -9.95
N ASP A 19 -5.98 16.90 -9.75
CA ASP A 19 -7.32 17.41 -9.51
C ASP A 19 -7.87 18.02 -10.80
N MET A 20 -9.17 17.81 -11.05
CA MET A 20 -9.91 18.42 -12.15
C MET A 20 -11.04 19.25 -11.62
N ARG A 21 -11.26 20.41 -12.27
CA ARG A 21 -12.43 21.26 -11.98
C ARG A 21 -13.56 20.93 -12.94
N LEU A 22 -14.71 20.62 -12.37
CA LEU A 22 -15.96 20.50 -13.13
C LEU A 22 -16.46 21.91 -13.42
N ASP A 23 -16.12 22.46 -14.56
CA ASP A 23 -16.45 23.81 -14.97
C ASP A 23 -17.97 23.98 -15.11
N SER A 24 -18.47 25.22 -14.92
CA SER A 24 -19.88 25.55 -15.14
C SER A 24 -20.38 25.24 -16.54
N ALA A 25 -19.47 25.15 -17.53
CA ALA A 25 -19.76 24.70 -18.88
C ALA A 25 -20.07 23.19 -18.95
N ALA A 26 -19.32 22.35 -18.17
CA ALA A 26 -19.62 20.93 -18.05
C ALA A 26 -20.93 20.68 -17.29
N GLN A 27 -21.26 21.56 -16.33
CA GLN A 27 -22.55 21.53 -15.61
C GLN A 27 -23.74 21.93 -16.48
N LYS A 28 -23.49 22.72 -17.52
CA LYS A 28 -24.48 23.09 -18.56
C LYS A 28 -24.38 22.20 -19.77
N ALA A 29 -23.82 21.01 -19.66
CA ALA A 29 -23.63 20.09 -20.73
C ALA A 29 -24.94 19.91 -21.52
N ASN A 30 -24.84 20.12 -22.81
CA ASN A 30 -25.96 19.96 -23.71
C ASN A 30 -26.50 18.53 -23.61
N LYS A 31 -27.79 18.39 -23.60
CA LYS A 31 -28.43 17.09 -23.74
C LYS A 31 -28.02 16.50 -25.09
N PHE A 32 -27.57 15.27 -25.07
CA PHE A 32 -27.27 14.48 -26.26
C PHE A 32 -28.35 13.46 -26.46
N ARG A 33 -28.72 13.25 -27.69
CA ARG A 33 -29.78 12.35 -28.10
C ARG A 33 -29.22 11.24 -28.95
N TYR A 34 -29.65 10.02 -28.65
CA TYR A 34 -29.19 8.83 -29.34
C TYR A 34 -30.34 7.92 -29.72
N VAL A 35 -30.26 7.36 -30.94
CA VAL A 35 -31.12 6.28 -31.40
C VAL A 35 -30.35 5.00 -31.59
N GLU A 36 -30.97 3.89 -31.26
CA GLU A 36 -30.41 2.56 -31.50
C GLU A 36 -30.73 2.11 -32.93
N ARG A 37 -29.71 1.65 -33.63
CA ARG A 37 -29.82 1.09 -34.96
C ARG A 37 -29.11 -0.25 -35.08
N PHE A 38 -29.72 -1.21 -35.73
CA PHE A 38 -29.04 -2.47 -36.03
C PHE A 38 -28.05 -2.24 -37.21
N ASP A 39 -26.77 -2.47 -36.91
CA ASP A 39 -25.71 -2.44 -37.92
C ASP A 39 -25.54 -3.83 -38.52
N SER A 40 -25.91 -3.97 -39.83
CA SER A 40 -25.85 -5.26 -40.53
C SER A 40 -24.42 -5.74 -40.79
N LEU A 41 -23.44 -4.84 -40.88
CA LEU A 41 -22.02 -5.18 -41.06
C LEU A 41 -21.43 -5.73 -39.75
N ARG A 42 -21.77 -5.11 -38.61
CA ARG A 42 -21.30 -5.55 -37.26
C ARG A 42 -22.20 -6.63 -36.65
N ARG A 43 -23.37 -6.88 -37.22
CA ARG A 43 -24.41 -7.81 -36.71
C ARG A 43 -24.79 -7.53 -35.25
N LYS A 44 -24.77 -6.26 -34.83
CA LYS A 44 -25.19 -5.80 -33.52
C LYS A 44 -25.89 -4.46 -33.57
N PHE A 45 -26.57 -4.08 -32.50
CA PHE A 45 -27.11 -2.73 -32.35
C PHE A 45 -25.96 -1.74 -32.09
N TRP A 46 -26.11 -0.55 -32.60
CA TRP A 46 -25.19 0.56 -32.52
C TRP A 46 -25.92 1.85 -32.20
N LEU A 47 -25.17 2.88 -31.71
CA LEU A 47 -25.69 4.19 -31.38
C LEU A 47 -25.41 5.17 -32.52
N ASP A 48 -26.47 5.87 -32.97
CA ASP A 48 -26.36 7.06 -33.81
C ASP A 48 -26.78 8.31 -32.98
N GLU A 49 -26.02 9.38 -33.07
CA GLU A 49 -26.37 10.69 -32.48
C GLU A 49 -27.45 11.34 -33.31
N VAL A 50 -28.42 11.93 -32.62
CA VAL A 50 -29.58 12.57 -33.24
C VAL A 50 -29.53 14.08 -33.00
N ILE A 51 -29.71 14.86 -34.05
CA ILE A 51 -29.68 16.33 -34.03
C ILE A 51 -31.05 16.88 -34.42
N ALA A 52 -31.49 17.92 -33.71
CA ALA A 52 -32.71 18.65 -34.07
C ALA A 52 -32.53 19.40 -35.40
N LEU A 53 -33.53 19.32 -36.28
CA LEU A 53 -33.53 20.05 -37.52
C LEU A 53 -34.08 21.46 -37.31
N PRO A 54 -33.61 22.48 -38.06
CA PRO A 54 -34.09 23.85 -37.94
C PRO A 54 -35.49 23.99 -38.53
N GLY A 55 -36.35 24.72 -37.86
CA GLY A 55 -37.65 25.11 -38.32
C GLY A 55 -38.86 24.41 -37.71
N ASP A 56 -38.67 23.28 -37.09
CA ASP A 56 -39.72 22.56 -36.36
C ASP A 56 -39.08 21.88 -35.16
N ASP A 57 -39.45 22.26 -33.95
CA ASP A 57 -38.77 21.78 -32.71
C ASP A 57 -38.91 20.27 -32.48
N ASP A 58 -39.83 19.63 -33.22
CA ASP A 58 -40.18 18.22 -33.04
C ASP A 58 -39.56 17.29 -34.11
N LEU A 59 -38.72 17.81 -34.99
CA LEU A 59 -38.08 17.01 -36.04
C LEU A 59 -36.58 16.79 -35.78
N TYR A 60 -36.16 15.55 -35.86
CA TYR A 60 -34.79 15.12 -35.60
C TYR A 60 -34.25 14.24 -36.72
N ALA A 61 -32.93 14.23 -36.90
CA ALA A 61 -32.26 13.37 -37.87
C ALA A 61 -30.95 12.81 -37.34
N ARG A 62 -30.48 11.67 -37.89
CA ARG A 62 -29.21 11.06 -37.57
C ARG A 62 -28.07 11.95 -38.02
N LYS A 63 -27.16 12.25 -37.12
CA LYS A 63 -25.98 13.07 -37.41
C LYS A 63 -25.13 12.45 -38.52
N GLY A 64 -24.93 11.12 -38.50
CA GLY A 64 -24.17 10.42 -39.55
C GLY A 64 -24.75 10.54 -40.93
N GLU A 65 -26.09 10.56 -41.05
CA GLU A 65 -26.80 10.80 -42.33
C GLU A 65 -26.62 12.24 -42.80
N LEU A 66 -26.76 13.20 -41.89
CA LEU A 66 -26.52 14.63 -42.19
C LEU A 66 -25.07 14.89 -42.62
N GLU A 67 -24.10 14.20 -42.05
CA GLU A 67 -22.68 14.25 -42.43
C GLU A 67 -22.47 13.70 -43.85
N GLN A 68 -23.09 12.57 -44.19
CA GLN A 68 -22.98 11.93 -45.50
C GLN A 68 -23.62 12.79 -46.61
N LEU A 69 -24.71 13.44 -46.30
CA LEU A 69 -25.41 14.33 -47.25
C LEU A 69 -24.80 15.74 -47.33
N GLY A 70 -23.75 16.01 -46.55
CA GLY A 70 -23.06 17.30 -46.58
C GLY A 70 -23.76 18.42 -45.82
N PHE A 71 -24.72 18.13 -44.96
CA PHE A 71 -25.46 19.12 -44.18
C PHE A 71 -24.74 19.53 -42.88
N ILE A 72 -23.63 18.91 -42.58
CA ILE A 72 -22.77 19.29 -41.43
C ILE A 72 -21.48 19.91 -41.98
N SER A 73 -21.18 21.10 -41.47
CA SER A 73 -19.96 21.85 -41.84
C SER A 73 -18.68 21.16 -41.32
N ALA A 74 -17.53 21.52 -41.88
CA ALA A 74 -16.22 21.05 -41.39
C ALA A 74 -15.94 21.37 -39.90
N THR A 75 -16.69 22.32 -39.31
CA THR A 75 -16.64 22.66 -37.89
C THR A 75 -17.63 21.86 -37.03
N GLY A 76 -18.34 20.89 -37.61
CA GLY A 76 -19.32 20.03 -36.94
C GLY A 76 -20.68 20.70 -36.66
N LYS A 77 -20.96 21.83 -37.25
CA LYS A 77 -22.24 22.54 -37.11
C LYS A 77 -23.20 22.25 -38.28
N LEU A 78 -24.48 22.12 -37.96
CA LEU A 78 -25.54 21.97 -38.95
C LEU A 78 -25.63 23.21 -39.84
N ILE A 79 -25.79 23.03 -41.17
CA ILE A 79 -25.99 24.11 -42.15
C ILE A 79 -27.49 24.36 -42.21
N THR A 80 -27.94 25.40 -41.53
CA THR A 80 -29.37 25.68 -41.25
C THR A 80 -30.20 26.06 -42.47
N ASP A 81 -29.57 26.55 -43.52
CA ASP A 81 -30.25 27.03 -44.75
C ASP A 81 -30.40 25.92 -45.81
N SER A 82 -30.28 24.67 -45.44
CA SER A 82 -30.37 23.51 -46.32
C SER A 82 -31.77 22.92 -46.40
N ASP A 83 -32.08 22.27 -47.53
CA ASP A 83 -33.32 21.50 -47.66
C ASP A 83 -33.13 20.07 -47.08
N PHE A 84 -33.81 19.80 -45.98
CA PHE A 84 -33.76 18.53 -45.26
C PHE A 84 -34.85 17.54 -45.70
N SER A 85 -35.49 17.74 -46.84
CA SER A 85 -36.59 16.88 -47.33
C SER A 85 -36.12 15.44 -47.64
N ALA A 86 -34.84 15.26 -47.96
CA ALA A 86 -34.24 13.95 -48.27
C ALA A 86 -33.72 13.18 -47.04
N VAL A 87 -33.81 13.78 -45.84
CA VAL A 87 -33.29 13.19 -44.61
C VAL A 87 -34.38 12.40 -43.91
N GLU A 88 -34.09 11.23 -43.46
CA GLU A 88 -34.98 10.40 -42.63
C GLU A 88 -35.22 11.09 -41.26
N LYS A 89 -36.49 11.36 -41.00
CA LYS A 89 -36.93 12.05 -39.77
C LYS A 89 -37.17 11.02 -38.67
N ILE A 90 -36.69 11.33 -37.48
CA ILE A 90 -36.79 10.48 -36.27
C ILE A 90 -37.79 11.16 -35.32
N ASP A 91 -38.73 10.38 -34.80
CA ASP A 91 -39.70 10.83 -33.80
C ASP A 91 -39.06 10.88 -32.40
N GLU A 92 -39.59 11.77 -31.52
CA GLU A 92 -39.12 11.89 -30.14
C GLU A 92 -39.23 10.60 -29.31
N THR A 93 -40.13 9.72 -29.71
CA THR A 93 -40.32 8.40 -29.03
C THR A 93 -39.28 7.35 -29.42
N GLU A 94 -38.49 7.62 -30.48
CA GLU A 94 -37.48 6.65 -30.97
C GLU A 94 -36.09 6.85 -30.41
N PHE A 95 -35.82 7.97 -29.75
CA PHE A 95 -34.51 8.27 -29.18
C PHE A 95 -34.55 8.48 -27.65
N PHE A 96 -33.40 8.43 -27.02
CA PHE A 96 -33.25 8.74 -25.60
C PHE A 96 -32.21 9.84 -25.37
N GLU A 97 -32.37 10.59 -24.27
CA GLU A 97 -31.49 11.69 -23.93
C GLU A 97 -30.49 11.29 -22.82
N VAL A 98 -29.24 11.73 -22.95
CA VAL A 98 -28.20 11.71 -21.92
C VAL A 98 -27.70 13.14 -21.73
N GLY A 99 -27.66 13.62 -20.50
CA GLY A 99 -27.22 15.02 -20.26
C GLY A 99 -27.16 15.43 -18.80
N ASN A 100 -27.34 14.49 -17.88
CA ASN A 100 -27.19 14.77 -16.46
C ASN A 100 -25.78 14.39 -16.01
N LEU A 101 -24.91 15.40 -15.82
CA LEU A 101 -23.55 15.23 -15.36
C LEU A 101 -23.44 14.41 -14.06
N ASN A 102 -24.26 14.75 -13.08
CA ASN A 102 -24.21 14.08 -11.78
C ASN A 102 -24.59 12.60 -11.87
N GLN A 103 -25.55 12.27 -12.73
CA GLN A 103 -25.95 10.90 -12.99
C GLN A 103 -24.82 10.12 -13.67
N VAL A 104 -24.22 10.67 -14.71
CA VAL A 104 -23.13 10.02 -15.46
C VAL A 104 -21.90 9.81 -14.57
N LEU A 105 -21.48 10.83 -13.81
CA LEU A 105 -20.36 10.68 -12.89
C LEU A 105 -20.65 9.61 -11.83
N ARG A 106 -21.89 9.48 -11.35
CA ARG A 106 -22.28 8.47 -10.36
C ARG A 106 -22.06 7.03 -10.84
N TYR A 107 -22.20 6.74 -12.15
CA TYR A 107 -21.96 5.39 -12.67
C TYR A 107 -20.48 5.00 -12.56
N PHE A 108 -19.58 5.94 -12.75
CA PHE A 108 -18.16 5.72 -12.90
C PHE A 108 -17.32 6.10 -11.66
N GLU A 109 -17.88 6.82 -10.70
CA GLU A 109 -17.19 7.25 -9.50
C GLU A 109 -16.72 6.06 -8.66
N LYS A 110 -15.47 6.13 -8.19
CA LYS A 110 -14.79 5.08 -7.39
C LYS A 110 -14.65 3.75 -8.14
N LYS A 111 -14.52 3.83 -9.47
CA LYS A 111 -14.25 2.69 -10.33
C LYS A 111 -13.08 3.00 -11.25
N TRP A 112 -12.31 1.97 -11.58
CA TRP A 112 -11.30 2.06 -12.63
C TRP A 112 -11.97 1.95 -13.99
N ILE A 113 -11.86 2.99 -14.78
CA ILE A 113 -12.50 3.09 -16.10
C ILE A 113 -11.44 3.02 -17.19
N PRO A 114 -11.50 2.04 -18.09
CA PRO A 114 -10.66 2.02 -19.29
C PRO A 114 -10.88 3.27 -20.12
N ILE A 115 -9.78 3.89 -20.56
CA ILE A 115 -9.81 5.14 -21.31
C ILE A 115 -8.99 5.00 -22.60
N PRO A 116 -9.52 5.40 -23.77
CA PRO A 116 -8.80 5.37 -25.02
C PRO A 116 -7.74 6.47 -25.08
N PHE A 117 -6.48 6.07 -24.89
CA PHE A 117 -5.30 6.90 -25.10
C PHE A 117 -4.55 6.43 -26.32
N PHE A 118 -4.60 7.23 -27.37
CA PHE A 118 -4.07 6.88 -28.67
C PHE A 118 -3.00 7.85 -29.12
N LYS A 119 -2.12 7.36 -29.95
CA LYS A 119 -1.18 8.15 -30.69
C LYS A 119 -1.91 8.94 -31.78
N LYS A 120 -1.73 10.26 -31.85
CA LYS A 120 -2.30 11.08 -32.88
C LYS A 120 -1.50 10.89 -34.19
N ASN A 121 -2.15 10.34 -35.19
CA ASN A 121 -1.56 10.33 -36.54
C ASN A 121 -1.74 11.70 -37.22
N ASN A 122 -0.66 12.43 -37.43
CA ASN A 122 -0.67 13.76 -37.99
C ASN A 122 -1.06 13.78 -39.51
N ILE A 123 -1.03 12.62 -40.19
CA ILE A 123 -1.30 12.53 -41.63
C ILE A 123 -2.79 12.27 -41.91
N SER A 124 -3.45 11.43 -41.13
CA SER A 124 -4.83 10.99 -41.42
C SER A 124 -5.90 11.51 -40.47
N ASN A 125 -5.51 12.24 -39.40
CA ASN A 125 -6.39 12.57 -38.27
C ASN A 125 -7.05 11.35 -37.59
N GLN A 126 -6.62 10.14 -37.91
CA GLN A 126 -7.11 8.93 -37.31
C GLN A 126 -6.27 8.62 -36.07
N PHE A 127 -6.92 8.13 -35.04
CA PHE A 127 -6.25 7.66 -33.85
C PHE A 127 -5.99 6.17 -34.00
N PHE A 128 -4.71 5.82 -33.99
CA PHE A 128 -4.27 4.43 -33.97
C PHE A 128 -3.45 4.18 -32.71
N GLY A 129 -3.50 2.99 -32.23
CA GLY A 129 -2.62 2.59 -31.15
C GLY A 129 -3.23 1.62 -30.16
N PRO A 130 -2.54 1.47 -29.05
CA PRO A 130 -2.93 0.50 -28.00
C PRO A 130 -4.24 0.91 -27.36
N THR A 131 -5.07 -0.08 -27.05
CA THR A 131 -6.43 0.14 -26.54
C THR A 131 -6.52 -0.09 -25.03
N ASP A 132 -5.86 -1.09 -24.48
CA ASP A 132 -6.02 -1.48 -23.09
C ASP A 132 -4.75 -1.21 -22.27
N TRP A 133 -4.29 0.04 -22.22
CA TRP A 133 -3.09 0.38 -21.47
C TRP A 133 -3.22 1.56 -20.51
N VAL A 134 -4.37 2.27 -20.52
CA VAL A 134 -4.64 3.41 -19.61
C VAL A 134 -6.00 3.27 -18.96
N ARG A 135 -6.07 3.55 -17.67
CA ARG A 135 -7.32 3.60 -16.90
C ARG A 135 -7.34 4.81 -16.00
N LEU A 136 -8.53 5.26 -15.70
CA LEU A 136 -8.80 6.42 -14.86
C LEU A 136 -9.70 6.01 -13.69
N TYR A 137 -9.36 6.50 -12.53
CA TYR A 137 -10.18 6.43 -11.31
C TYR A 137 -10.45 7.84 -10.84
N PHE A 138 -11.64 8.14 -10.35
CA PHE A 138 -11.92 9.44 -9.77
C PHE A 138 -12.86 9.35 -8.57
N GLU A 139 -12.75 10.37 -7.70
CA GLU A 139 -13.61 10.60 -6.57
C GLU A 139 -13.98 12.08 -6.49
N ARG A 140 -15.25 12.37 -6.21
CA ARG A 140 -15.71 13.75 -6.03
C ARG A 140 -15.27 14.27 -4.67
N ILE A 141 -14.63 15.44 -4.67
CA ILE A 141 -14.34 16.21 -3.45
C ILE A 141 -15.56 17.04 -3.06
N ASN A 142 -16.16 17.69 -4.07
CA ASN A 142 -17.35 18.51 -3.97
C ASN A 142 -18.03 18.61 -5.34
N GLU A 143 -19.03 19.48 -5.47
CA GLU A 143 -19.79 19.65 -6.72
C GLU A 143 -18.95 20.16 -7.91
N THR A 144 -17.82 20.81 -7.62
CA THR A 144 -17.00 21.49 -8.64
C THR A 144 -15.60 20.89 -8.80
N MET A 145 -15.23 19.90 -8.00
CA MET A 145 -13.90 19.30 -8.03
C MET A 145 -13.92 17.78 -7.88
N ILE A 146 -13.12 17.12 -8.71
CA ILE A 146 -12.84 15.69 -8.62
C ILE A 146 -11.34 15.46 -8.49
N LYS A 147 -10.97 14.49 -7.66
CA LYS A 147 -9.62 13.90 -7.64
C LYS A 147 -9.56 12.79 -8.66
N VAL A 148 -8.50 12.78 -9.43
CA VAL A 148 -8.31 11.81 -10.52
C VAL A 148 -7.00 11.09 -10.33
N VAL A 149 -7.01 9.78 -10.52
CA VAL A 149 -5.82 8.94 -10.64
C VAL A 149 -5.83 8.28 -12.00
N LEU A 150 -4.76 8.49 -12.74
CA LEU A 150 -4.53 7.82 -14.01
C LEU A 150 -3.50 6.73 -13.79
N VAL A 151 -3.75 5.54 -14.27
CA VAL A 151 -2.80 4.43 -14.26
C VAL A 151 -2.55 3.96 -15.68
N ALA A 152 -1.27 3.79 -16.01
CA ALA A 152 -0.85 3.22 -17.28
C ALA A 152 -0.06 1.94 -17.07
N ASP A 153 -0.38 0.92 -17.83
CA ASP A 153 0.47 -0.27 -17.96
C ASP A 153 1.53 0.01 -19.03
N THR A 154 2.76 0.24 -18.58
CA THR A 154 3.85 0.67 -19.45
C THR A 154 4.53 -0.47 -20.20
N SER A 155 3.99 -1.70 -20.12
CA SER A 155 4.48 -2.85 -20.90
C SER A 155 4.33 -2.58 -22.39
N THR A 156 5.44 -2.72 -23.15
CA THR A 156 5.48 -2.40 -24.58
C THR A 156 5.43 -3.64 -25.44
N SER A 157 4.92 -3.50 -26.67
CA SER A 157 5.01 -4.51 -27.70
C SER A 157 6.23 -4.29 -28.59
N ALA A 158 6.76 -5.36 -29.15
CA ALA A 158 7.77 -5.30 -30.21
C ALA A 158 7.14 -5.04 -31.58
N ASP A 159 5.82 -5.29 -31.76
CA ASP A 159 5.09 -5.06 -32.99
C ASP A 159 4.46 -3.66 -32.99
N PRO A 160 4.82 -2.79 -33.97
CA PRO A 160 4.21 -1.48 -34.12
C PRO A 160 2.69 -1.49 -34.38
N ASN A 161 2.18 -2.63 -34.87
CA ASN A 161 0.76 -2.82 -35.17
C ASN A 161 -0.04 -3.45 -34.02
N ASP A 162 0.59 -3.67 -32.88
CA ASP A 162 -0.11 -4.19 -31.71
C ASP A 162 -1.22 -3.21 -31.26
N THR A 163 -2.42 -3.72 -31.13
CA THR A 163 -3.59 -2.92 -30.72
C THR A 163 -3.78 -2.89 -29.20
N VAL A 164 -3.05 -3.70 -28.45
CA VAL A 164 -3.21 -3.85 -26.99
C VAL A 164 -2.15 -3.06 -26.23
N SER A 165 -0.88 -3.18 -26.64
CA SER A 165 0.28 -2.60 -25.97
C SER A 165 0.93 -1.50 -26.78
N PRO A 166 1.43 -0.42 -26.15
CA PRO A 166 2.12 0.64 -26.86
C PRO A 166 3.45 0.13 -27.45
N PHE A 167 3.75 0.58 -28.65
CA PHE A 167 5.06 0.45 -29.27
C PHE A 167 5.85 1.76 -29.06
N VAL A 168 7.13 1.62 -28.68
CA VAL A 168 8.03 2.78 -28.49
C VAL A 168 8.89 2.96 -29.74
N HIS A 169 8.69 4.08 -30.43
CA HIS A 169 9.49 4.47 -31.59
C HIS A 169 10.85 5.02 -31.21
N GLU A 170 11.83 4.90 -32.10
CA GLU A 170 13.16 5.50 -31.93
C GLU A 170 13.08 7.03 -31.83
N ASN A 171 12.17 7.66 -32.60
CA ASN A 171 11.90 9.09 -32.50
C ASN A 171 11.02 9.37 -31.26
N PRO A 172 11.53 10.03 -30.22
CA PRO A 172 10.76 10.26 -28.97
C PRO A 172 9.47 11.07 -29.18
N ASN A 173 9.45 11.95 -30.17
CA ASN A 173 8.29 12.79 -30.49
C ASN A 173 7.08 11.98 -31.00
N GLU A 174 7.31 10.75 -31.40
CA GLU A 174 6.26 9.85 -31.84
C GLU A 174 5.64 9.04 -30.67
N ASN A 175 6.17 9.14 -29.48
CA ASN A 175 5.73 8.38 -28.30
C ASN A 175 4.79 9.19 -27.40
N ILE A 176 4.06 10.14 -27.98
CA ILE A 176 3.09 10.97 -27.26
C ILE A 176 1.68 10.46 -27.53
N PHE A 177 0.98 10.15 -26.46
CA PHE A 177 -0.37 9.61 -26.47
C PHE A 177 -1.32 10.60 -25.80
N SER A 178 -2.53 10.72 -26.31
CA SER A 178 -3.56 11.57 -25.75
C SER A 178 -4.91 10.88 -25.74
N ILE A 179 -5.80 11.36 -24.88
CA ILE A 179 -7.20 10.94 -24.92
C ILE A 179 -7.77 11.24 -26.30
N CYS A 180 -8.52 10.32 -26.88
CA CYS A 180 -9.12 10.51 -28.21
C CYS A 180 -10.02 11.75 -28.25
N SER A 181 -10.01 12.47 -29.38
CA SER A 181 -10.66 13.77 -29.52
C SER A 181 -12.11 13.69 -30.05
N ASP A 182 -12.57 12.54 -30.55
CA ASP A 182 -13.85 12.37 -31.18
C ASP A 182 -14.60 11.11 -30.72
N ASP A 183 -15.91 11.09 -30.95
CA ASP A 183 -16.76 10.00 -30.50
C ASP A 183 -16.66 8.75 -31.37
N LYS A 184 -16.23 8.88 -32.64
CA LYS A 184 -16.03 7.72 -33.53
C LYS A 184 -14.88 6.88 -33.00
N SER A 185 -13.82 7.53 -32.50
CA SER A 185 -12.69 6.86 -31.83
C SER A 185 -13.11 6.19 -30.51
N VAL A 186 -14.01 6.81 -29.72
CA VAL A 186 -14.58 6.19 -28.52
C VAL A 186 -15.40 4.95 -28.87
N LEU A 187 -16.25 5.03 -29.89
CA LEU A 187 -17.04 3.90 -30.39
C LEU A 187 -16.14 2.80 -30.97
N GLY A 188 -15.10 3.17 -31.70
CA GLY A 188 -14.08 2.22 -32.19
C GLY A 188 -13.33 1.52 -31.07
N PHE A 189 -13.09 2.19 -29.94
CA PHE A 189 -12.50 1.58 -28.75
C PHE A 189 -13.39 0.50 -28.13
N LEU A 190 -14.71 0.66 -28.20
CA LEU A 190 -15.70 -0.32 -27.72
C LEU A 190 -16.02 -1.41 -28.74
N ASP A 191 -15.44 -1.37 -29.96
CA ASP A 191 -15.71 -2.36 -31.01
C ASP A 191 -14.84 -3.62 -30.83
N SER A 192 -15.44 -4.77 -31.15
CA SER A 192 -14.82 -6.10 -31.14
C SER A 192 -13.55 -6.22 -31.99
N LEU A 193 -13.43 -5.39 -33.02
CA LEU A 193 -12.28 -5.38 -33.93
C LEU A 193 -10.95 -5.03 -33.24
N ASN A 194 -11.00 -4.41 -32.05
CA ASN A 194 -9.83 -3.93 -31.33
C ASN A 194 -9.52 -4.74 -30.05
N ASN A 195 -10.05 -5.95 -29.91
CA ASN A 195 -9.87 -6.79 -28.73
C ASN A 195 -10.31 -6.13 -27.39
N CYS A 196 -11.24 -5.19 -27.47
CA CYS A 196 -11.77 -4.43 -26.32
C CYS A 196 -13.25 -4.70 -26.03
N GLU A 197 -13.83 -5.76 -26.55
CA GLU A 197 -15.23 -6.17 -26.23
C GLU A 197 -15.51 -6.23 -24.73
N TRP A 198 -14.52 -6.64 -23.96
CA TRP A 198 -14.64 -6.70 -22.52
C TRP A 198 -14.91 -5.33 -21.88
N VAL A 199 -14.51 -4.22 -22.52
CA VAL A 199 -14.73 -2.86 -22.01
C VAL A 199 -16.22 -2.53 -22.06
N GLU A 200 -16.89 -2.86 -23.17
CA GLU A 200 -18.34 -2.67 -23.29
C GLU A 200 -19.10 -3.48 -22.25
N ASP A 201 -18.77 -4.78 -22.08
CA ASP A 201 -19.37 -5.64 -21.06
C ASP A 201 -19.11 -5.09 -19.63
N TYR A 202 -17.92 -4.61 -19.37
CA TYR A 202 -17.58 -4.02 -18.08
C TYR A 202 -18.40 -2.75 -17.79
N ILE A 203 -18.49 -1.83 -18.76
CA ILE A 203 -19.26 -0.60 -18.62
C ILE A 203 -20.75 -0.92 -18.45
N SER A 204 -21.26 -1.87 -19.20
CA SER A 204 -22.63 -2.37 -19.08
C SER A 204 -22.91 -2.85 -17.66
N LYS A 205 -22.03 -3.68 -17.08
CA LYS A 205 -22.17 -4.17 -15.69
C LYS A 205 -22.14 -3.03 -14.67
N LEU A 206 -21.27 -2.03 -14.85
CA LEU A 206 -21.21 -0.86 -13.97
C LEU A 206 -22.51 -0.05 -14.00
N PHE A 207 -23.09 0.09 -15.17
CA PHE A 207 -24.34 0.81 -15.37
C PHE A 207 -25.51 0.06 -14.70
N TYR A 208 -25.72 -1.19 -15.06
CA TYR A 208 -26.84 -1.99 -14.56
C TYR A 208 -26.74 -2.35 -13.07
N ALA A 209 -25.57 -2.32 -12.48
CA ALA A 209 -25.44 -2.47 -11.03
C ALA A 209 -26.11 -1.34 -10.22
N ARG A 210 -26.43 -0.19 -10.86
CA ARG A 210 -27.03 0.98 -10.22
C ARG A 210 -28.41 1.34 -10.73
N GLU A 211 -28.85 0.74 -11.83
CA GLU A 211 -30.19 0.93 -12.41
C GLU A 211 -31.05 -0.30 -12.08
N THR A 212 -32.09 -0.08 -11.29
CA THR A 212 -33.00 -1.15 -10.84
C THR A 212 -34.24 -1.34 -11.72
N GLU A 213 -34.51 -0.41 -12.64
CA GLU A 213 -35.71 -0.43 -13.51
C GLU A 213 -35.34 -0.65 -14.98
N MET A 214 -35.79 -1.78 -15.51
CA MET A 214 -35.35 -2.36 -16.79
C MET A 214 -36.18 -2.01 -18.04
N GLU A 215 -36.84 -0.89 -18.09
CA GLU A 215 -37.53 -0.45 -19.32
C GLU A 215 -36.68 0.49 -20.21
N GLN A 216 -35.40 0.23 -20.35
CA GLN A 216 -34.46 1.20 -20.94
C GLN A 216 -33.82 0.66 -22.23
N PRO A 217 -33.49 1.52 -23.20
CA PRO A 217 -32.73 1.15 -24.42
C PRO A 217 -31.45 0.41 -24.07
N PHE A 218 -31.11 -0.66 -24.82
CA PHE A 218 -30.01 -1.59 -24.55
C PHE A 218 -28.65 -0.93 -24.51
N LEU A 219 -28.42 0.18 -25.22
CA LEU A 219 -27.10 0.82 -25.38
C LEU A 219 -26.96 2.11 -24.54
N ARG A 220 -27.82 2.34 -23.58
CA ARG A 220 -27.73 3.53 -22.70
C ARG A 220 -26.43 3.62 -21.94
N HIS A 221 -25.83 2.49 -21.57
CA HIS A 221 -24.50 2.42 -20.96
C HIS A 221 -23.40 2.99 -21.88
N ILE A 222 -23.43 2.71 -23.18
CA ILE A 222 -22.51 3.26 -24.18
C ILE A 222 -22.67 4.77 -24.28
N ALA A 223 -23.93 5.26 -24.37
CA ALA A 223 -24.21 6.70 -24.45
C ALA A 223 -23.67 7.46 -23.22
N ASN A 224 -23.84 6.90 -22.00
CA ASN A 224 -23.29 7.49 -20.78
C ASN A 224 -21.76 7.49 -20.78
N TYR A 225 -21.14 6.44 -21.33
CA TYR A 225 -19.68 6.40 -21.46
C TYR A 225 -19.17 7.45 -22.48
N ILE A 226 -19.82 7.60 -23.63
CA ILE A 226 -19.49 8.66 -24.60
C ILE A 226 -19.62 10.04 -23.94
N PHE A 227 -20.70 10.27 -23.20
CA PHE A 227 -20.87 11.52 -22.47
C PHE A 227 -19.78 11.77 -21.43
N PHE A 228 -19.41 10.75 -20.67
CA PHE A 228 -18.27 10.82 -19.75
C PHE A 228 -16.97 11.19 -20.45
N MET A 229 -16.68 10.59 -21.60
CA MET A 229 -15.52 10.92 -22.42
C MET A 229 -15.55 12.35 -22.96
N ARG A 230 -16.75 12.86 -23.36
CA ARG A 230 -16.93 14.27 -23.76
C ARG A 230 -16.62 15.24 -22.61
N ILE A 231 -17.04 14.90 -21.38
CA ILE A 231 -16.71 15.68 -20.18
C ILE A 231 -15.21 15.74 -20.00
N LEU A 232 -14.51 14.60 -19.98
CA LEU A 232 -13.07 14.54 -19.80
C LEU A 232 -12.31 15.37 -20.86
N ARG A 233 -12.77 15.33 -22.11
CA ARG A 233 -12.18 16.10 -23.22
C ARG A 233 -12.43 17.62 -23.08
N SER A 234 -13.65 18.00 -22.71
CA SER A 234 -14.05 19.41 -22.62
C SER A 234 -13.29 20.18 -21.53
N MET A 235 -12.90 19.51 -20.47
CA MET A 235 -12.16 20.09 -19.35
C MET A 235 -10.69 20.36 -19.69
N GLY A 236 -10.12 19.65 -20.67
CA GLY A 236 -8.73 19.85 -21.11
C GLY A 236 -7.65 19.59 -20.06
N ASP A 237 -8.03 19.06 -18.90
CA ASP A 237 -7.15 18.81 -17.75
C ASP A 237 -6.48 17.44 -17.77
N VAL A 238 -6.96 16.51 -18.63
CA VAL A 238 -6.33 15.19 -18.77
C VAL A 238 -4.99 15.35 -19.49
N PRO A 239 -3.87 15.01 -18.84
CA PRO A 239 -2.54 15.23 -19.43
C PRO A 239 -2.27 14.27 -20.59
N GLN A 240 -1.39 14.67 -21.51
CA GLN A 240 -0.82 13.76 -22.49
C GLN A 240 0.22 12.86 -21.80
N ILE A 241 0.39 11.64 -22.28
CA ILE A 241 1.40 10.69 -21.82
C ILE A 241 2.52 10.65 -22.85
N HIS A 242 3.73 11.01 -22.42
CA HIS A 242 4.95 10.78 -23.19
C HIS A 242 5.61 9.50 -22.65
N LEU A 243 5.60 8.43 -23.44
CA LEU A 243 6.21 7.15 -23.07
C LEU A 243 7.68 7.13 -23.51
N LEU A 244 8.58 7.26 -22.54
CA LEU A 244 10.02 7.28 -22.76
C LEU A 244 10.59 5.87 -22.95
N SER A 245 11.59 5.73 -23.80
CA SER A 245 12.28 4.45 -24.00
C SER A 245 13.08 4.05 -22.75
N ASP A 246 13.06 2.78 -22.39
CA ASP A 246 13.88 2.19 -21.33
C ASP A 246 15.29 1.79 -21.79
N GLN A 247 15.62 1.99 -23.09
CA GLN A 247 16.92 1.66 -23.67
C GLN A 247 17.99 2.74 -23.48
N VAL A 248 17.61 3.91 -22.92
CA VAL A 248 18.54 5.05 -22.73
C VAL A 248 19.58 4.80 -21.63
N GLY A 249 19.36 3.79 -20.80
CA GLY A 249 20.18 3.44 -19.65
C GLY A 249 19.37 3.51 -18.34
N PHE A 250 20.02 3.20 -17.23
CA PHE A 250 19.36 3.16 -15.92
C PHE A 250 20.21 3.83 -14.83
N ILE A 251 19.54 4.22 -13.75
CA ILE A 251 20.16 4.75 -12.55
C ILE A 251 19.88 3.79 -11.39
N ASP A 252 20.93 3.46 -10.67
CA ASP A 252 20.84 2.56 -9.53
C ASP A 252 20.19 3.23 -8.31
N VAL A 253 19.28 2.49 -7.66
CA VAL A 253 18.61 2.88 -6.42
C VAL A 253 18.85 1.81 -5.36
N ASP A 254 19.19 2.24 -4.16
CA ASP A 254 19.31 1.37 -2.99
C ASP A 254 18.05 1.50 -2.12
N LEU A 255 17.56 0.36 -1.63
CA LEU A 255 16.41 0.26 -0.71
C LEU A 255 16.91 -0.20 0.66
N VAL A 256 16.61 0.54 1.70
CA VAL A 256 16.88 0.15 3.10
C VAL A 256 15.57 -0.16 3.79
N LEU A 257 15.50 -1.33 4.43
CA LEU A 257 14.30 -1.86 5.06
C LEU A 257 14.55 -2.16 6.55
N ASP A 258 13.66 -1.66 7.36
CA ASP A 258 13.45 -2.12 8.73
C ASP A 258 12.06 -2.76 8.83
N VAL A 259 12.01 -4.08 8.78
CA VAL A 259 10.76 -4.84 8.87
C VAL A 259 10.53 -5.28 10.31
N GLY A 260 9.81 -4.46 11.06
CA GLY A 260 9.44 -4.77 12.44
C GLY A 260 8.26 -5.72 12.56
N ASN A 261 8.00 -6.19 13.79
CA ASN A 261 6.82 -7.03 14.07
C ASN A 261 5.50 -6.27 13.93
N SER A 262 5.47 -5.02 14.38
CA SER A 262 4.27 -4.17 14.35
C SER A 262 4.27 -3.23 13.15
N LYS A 263 5.40 -2.59 12.87
CA LYS A 263 5.56 -1.59 11.81
C LYS A 263 6.79 -1.85 10.97
N THR A 264 6.68 -1.51 9.70
CA THR A 264 7.77 -1.52 8.73
C THR A 264 8.10 -0.10 8.32
N CYS A 265 9.38 0.20 8.19
CA CYS A 265 9.90 1.44 7.64
C CYS A 265 10.85 1.13 6.49
N ALA A 266 10.81 1.97 5.44
CA ALA A 266 11.68 1.79 4.29
C ALA A 266 12.07 3.13 3.68
N ILE A 267 13.30 3.21 3.20
CA ILE A 267 13.83 4.39 2.50
C ILE A 267 14.50 4.01 1.19
N LEU A 268 14.42 4.90 0.23
CA LEU A 268 14.99 4.80 -1.11
C LEU A 268 15.97 5.94 -1.34
N PHE A 269 17.11 5.65 -1.97
CA PHE A 269 18.04 6.70 -2.40
C PHE A 269 18.80 6.30 -3.65
N GLU A 270 19.05 7.27 -4.52
CA GLU A 270 19.88 7.06 -5.71
C GLU A 270 21.36 7.02 -5.32
N ASN A 271 22.07 6.02 -5.83
CA ASN A 271 23.50 5.95 -5.69
C ASN A 271 24.17 6.59 -6.90
N ALA A 272 24.39 7.89 -6.86
CA ALA A 272 25.14 8.59 -7.88
C ALA A 272 26.63 8.30 -7.69
N SER A 273 27.21 7.55 -8.61
CA SER A 273 28.66 7.31 -8.66
C SER A 273 29.43 8.64 -8.70
N GLY A 274 30.24 8.90 -7.67
CA GLY A 274 31.12 10.07 -7.62
C GLY A 274 30.62 11.27 -6.80
N HIS A 275 29.43 11.23 -6.22
CA HIS A 275 28.93 12.27 -5.32
C HIS A 275 28.90 11.81 -3.87
N SER A 276 29.21 12.72 -2.94
CA SER A 276 29.03 12.50 -1.52
C SER A 276 27.55 12.23 -1.22
N PHE A 277 27.26 11.24 -0.38
CA PHE A 277 25.91 10.91 0.08
C PHE A 277 25.22 12.15 0.65
N ASN A 278 24.00 12.43 0.19
CA ASN A 278 23.20 13.55 0.65
C ASN A 278 21.88 13.03 1.27
N PHE A 279 21.69 13.27 2.55
CA PHE A 279 20.45 12.90 3.24
C PHE A 279 19.19 13.54 2.64
N ASN A 280 19.29 14.70 2.01
CA ASN A 280 18.16 15.38 1.37
C ASN A 280 17.62 14.61 0.13
N SER A 281 18.44 13.73 -0.45
CA SER A 281 18.03 12.89 -1.58
C SER A 281 17.32 11.59 -1.16
N VAL A 282 17.27 11.30 0.13
CA VAL A 282 16.59 10.11 0.66
C VAL A 282 15.08 10.31 0.64
N LYS A 283 14.35 9.34 0.15
CA LYS A 283 12.88 9.30 0.12
C LYS A 283 12.34 8.11 0.90
N LYS A 284 11.31 8.34 1.70
CA LYS A 284 10.59 7.24 2.33
C LYS A 284 9.86 6.43 1.26
N LEU A 285 9.82 5.12 1.43
CA LEU A 285 8.96 4.26 0.62
C LEU A 285 7.49 4.59 0.93
N SER A 286 6.73 4.85 -0.10
CA SER A 286 5.31 5.11 -0.01
C SER A 286 4.50 3.93 -0.54
N ILE A 287 3.48 3.54 0.21
CA ILE A 287 2.57 2.47 -0.17
C ILE A 287 1.33 3.07 -0.82
N GLN A 288 1.06 2.66 -2.06
CA GLN A 288 -0.16 3.00 -2.79
C GLN A 288 -1.29 2.13 -2.30
N ASP A 289 -2.40 2.73 -1.85
CA ASP A 289 -3.63 2.02 -1.56
C ASP A 289 -4.40 1.78 -2.87
N PHE A 290 -4.61 0.53 -3.26
CA PHE A 290 -5.32 0.21 -4.52
C PHE A 290 -6.84 0.21 -4.37
N GLY A 291 -7.35 0.02 -3.17
CA GLY A 291 -8.77 0.17 -2.86
C GLY A 291 -9.20 1.62 -2.69
N ASN A 292 -8.24 2.51 -2.38
CA ASN A 292 -8.42 3.94 -2.34
C ASN A 292 -7.26 4.66 -3.04
N PRO A 293 -7.23 4.65 -4.39
CA PRO A 293 -6.06 5.04 -5.18
C PRO A 293 -5.55 6.46 -4.97
N HIS A 294 -6.35 7.35 -4.40
CA HIS A 294 -5.91 8.71 -4.04
C HIS A 294 -4.95 8.74 -2.85
N GLN A 295 -4.93 7.68 -2.05
CA GLN A 295 -4.11 7.62 -0.85
C GLN A 295 -2.78 6.94 -1.14
N VAL A 296 -1.72 7.68 -0.82
CA VAL A 296 -0.34 7.20 -0.85
C VAL A 296 0.23 7.46 0.54
N HIS A 297 0.69 6.42 1.21
CA HIS A 297 1.15 6.48 2.60
C HIS A 297 2.67 6.48 2.68
N PRO A 298 3.32 7.64 2.94
CA PRO A 298 4.77 7.76 3.04
C PRO A 298 5.31 7.49 4.46
N GLU A 299 4.43 7.21 5.42
CA GLU A 299 4.79 6.95 6.81
C GLU A 299 5.18 5.48 7.02
N SER A 300 5.76 5.19 8.20
CA SER A 300 5.91 3.81 8.64
C SER A 300 4.53 3.14 8.73
N PHE A 301 4.39 1.96 8.19
CA PHE A 301 3.12 1.27 8.04
C PHE A 301 3.09 -0.05 8.81
N SER A 302 1.89 -0.55 9.06
CA SER A 302 1.67 -1.81 9.77
C SER A 302 2.21 -3.01 8.98
N THR A 303 2.87 -3.94 9.65
CA THR A 303 3.38 -5.19 9.05
C THR A 303 2.27 -6.26 9.00
N ARG A 304 1.03 -5.86 8.80
CA ARG A 304 -0.10 -6.76 8.54
C ARG A 304 -0.21 -7.02 7.05
N LEU A 305 -0.58 -8.24 6.69
CA LEU A 305 -0.88 -8.59 5.30
C LEU A 305 -2.30 -9.16 5.18
N VAL A 306 -2.92 -8.89 4.04
CA VAL A 306 -4.18 -9.49 3.62
C VAL A 306 -4.03 -10.00 2.21
N PHE A 307 -4.43 -11.25 1.96
CA PHE A 307 -4.53 -11.77 0.59
C PHE A 307 -5.68 -11.07 -0.12
N LYS A 308 -5.34 -10.26 -1.11
CA LYS A 308 -6.28 -9.55 -1.95
C LYS A 308 -5.62 -9.17 -3.27
N ASP A 309 -6.27 -9.56 -4.37
CA ASP A 309 -5.83 -9.14 -5.69
C ASP A 309 -6.04 -7.64 -5.91
N ALA A 310 -5.08 -7.01 -6.57
CA ALA A 310 -5.25 -5.66 -7.08
C ALA A 310 -5.97 -5.73 -8.42
N THR A 311 -7.19 -5.21 -8.46
CA THR A 311 -8.01 -5.16 -9.67
C THR A 311 -8.09 -3.73 -10.19
N PHE A 312 -7.87 -3.57 -11.49
CA PHE A 312 -7.92 -2.28 -12.16
C PHE A 312 -9.07 -2.21 -13.17
N GLY A 313 -10.27 -2.65 -12.72
CA GLY A 313 -11.49 -2.56 -13.53
C GLY A 313 -11.69 -3.72 -14.52
N ALA A 314 -10.94 -4.80 -14.42
CA ALA A 314 -11.27 -6.04 -15.11
C ALA A 314 -12.02 -6.97 -14.15
N PHE A 315 -13.11 -7.55 -14.60
CA PHE A 315 -13.64 -8.73 -13.93
C PHE A 315 -12.68 -9.89 -14.24
N ASN A 316 -12.31 -10.65 -13.21
CA ASN A 316 -11.56 -11.90 -13.35
C ASN A 316 -12.44 -12.95 -14.06
N THR A 317 -12.68 -12.75 -15.33
CA THR A 317 -13.17 -13.80 -16.19
C THR A 317 -11.95 -14.44 -16.84
N GLU A 318 -11.93 -15.76 -16.87
CA GLU A 318 -10.90 -16.61 -17.51
C GLU A 318 -10.59 -16.23 -18.99
N LEU A 319 -11.33 -15.27 -19.54
CA LEU A 319 -11.25 -14.76 -20.90
C LEU A 319 -10.23 -13.62 -21.08
N ASN A 320 -9.73 -12.97 -20.03
CA ASN A 320 -8.70 -11.97 -20.17
C ASN A 320 -7.33 -12.63 -20.33
N GLN A 321 -7.05 -13.12 -21.51
CA GLN A 321 -5.74 -13.62 -21.94
C GLN A 321 -4.68 -12.51 -22.07
N ASN A 322 -5.06 -11.25 -21.87
CA ASN A 322 -4.15 -10.12 -21.93
C ASN A 322 -3.53 -9.92 -20.55
N ASN A 323 -2.23 -10.14 -20.41
CA ASN A 323 -1.43 -9.92 -19.19
C ASN A 323 -1.31 -8.43 -18.78
N LYS A 324 -2.35 -7.63 -19.04
CA LYS A 324 -2.38 -6.19 -18.76
C LYS A 324 -2.92 -5.90 -17.36
N PHE A 325 -2.44 -4.82 -16.76
CA PHE A 325 -2.85 -4.34 -15.43
C PHE A 325 -2.75 -5.39 -14.33
N GLN A 326 -1.73 -6.23 -14.40
CA GLN A 326 -1.44 -7.18 -13.35
C GLN A 326 -0.48 -6.58 -12.33
N TRP A 327 -0.86 -6.69 -11.06
CA TRP A 327 0.04 -6.37 -9.97
C TRP A 327 0.76 -7.64 -9.51
N PRO A 328 2.09 -7.61 -9.34
CA PRO A 328 2.83 -8.86 -9.11
C PRO A 328 2.62 -9.48 -7.74
N SER A 329 2.02 -8.79 -6.78
CA SER A 329 1.85 -9.30 -5.42
C SER A 329 0.39 -9.69 -5.12
N PRO A 330 0.15 -10.89 -4.55
CA PRO A 330 -1.18 -11.36 -4.17
C PRO A 330 -1.64 -10.82 -2.81
N VAL A 331 -0.85 -9.99 -2.14
CA VAL A 331 -1.18 -9.45 -0.82
C VAL A 331 -1.19 -7.92 -0.81
N ARG A 332 -1.97 -7.35 0.12
CA ARG A 332 -1.93 -5.93 0.50
C ARG A 332 -1.32 -5.82 1.89
N ILE A 333 -0.65 -4.71 2.19
CA ILE A 333 0.01 -4.44 3.47
C ILE A 333 -0.34 -3.04 3.98
N GLY A 334 0.08 -2.75 5.19
CA GLY A 334 -0.02 -1.41 5.77
C GLY A 334 -1.45 -0.92 5.96
N ASN A 335 -1.68 0.35 5.68
CA ASN A 335 -2.96 1.02 5.90
C ASN A 335 -4.08 0.42 5.03
N GLU A 336 -3.77 -0.04 3.82
CA GLU A 336 -4.74 -0.73 2.97
C GLU A 336 -5.20 -2.04 3.61
N ALA A 337 -4.28 -2.85 4.13
CA ALA A 337 -4.61 -4.09 4.83
C ALA A 337 -5.46 -3.82 6.08
N GLU A 338 -5.12 -2.79 6.85
CA GLU A 338 -5.91 -2.38 8.02
C GLU A 338 -7.32 -1.92 7.63
N ARG A 339 -7.45 -1.12 6.59
CA ARG A 339 -8.74 -0.68 6.06
C ARG A 339 -9.58 -1.87 5.60
N ILE A 340 -9.03 -2.77 4.80
CA ILE A 340 -9.72 -3.98 4.32
C ILE A 340 -10.26 -4.81 5.49
N LEU A 341 -9.45 -4.99 6.54
CA LEU A 341 -9.86 -5.75 7.72
C LEU A 341 -10.95 -5.03 8.54
N ASN A 342 -10.92 -3.70 8.58
CA ASN A 342 -11.91 -2.91 9.30
C ASN A 342 -13.24 -2.79 8.53
N ASP A 343 -13.17 -2.71 7.19
CA ASP A 343 -14.34 -2.58 6.32
C ASP A 343 -15.03 -3.92 6.04
N SER A 344 -14.40 -5.04 6.45
CA SER A 344 -14.94 -6.37 6.21
C SER A 344 -16.33 -6.52 6.85
N LYS A 345 -17.34 -6.58 6.00
CA LYS A 345 -18.71 -6.85 6.41
C LYS A 345 -18.79 -8.30 6.92
N VAL A 346 -19.00 -8.39 8.19
CA VAL A 346 -18.80 -9.59 9.00
C VAL A 346 -19.85 -10.69 8.76
N GLU A 347 -21.02 -10.36 8.22
CA GLU A 347 -22.17 -11.27 8.20
C GLU A 347 -21.95 -12.62 7.51
N LEU A 348 -21.19 -12.69 6.44
CA LEU A 348 -20.95 -13.96 5.72
C LEU A 348 -19.73 -14.73 6.23
N GLN A 349 -18.78 -14.05 6.87
CA GLN A 349 -17.63 -14.69 7.48
C GLN A 349 -17.97 -15.39 8.81
N LEU A 350 -19.19 -15.21 9.30
CA LEU A 350 -19.66 -15.76 10.57
C LEU A 350 -19.71 -17.30 10.63
N THR A 351 -19.67 -17.96 9.50
CA THR A 351 -19.70 -19.43 9.41
C THR A 351 -18.35 -20.04 9.07
N ARG A 352 -17.33 -19.20 8.74
CA ARG A 352 -16.00 -19.64 8.31
C ARG A 352 -14.89 -18.94 9.08
N GLU A 353 -13.82 -19.67 9.32
CA GLU A 353 -12.58 -19.10 9.86
C GLU A 353 -11.97 -18.15 8.82
N VAL A 354 -11.60 -16.92 9.23
CA VAL A 354 -10.99 -15.94 8.32
C VAL A 354 -9.55 -16.38 8.00
N LYS A 355 -9.33 -16.81 6.77
CA LYS A 355 -8.08 -17.37 6.28
C LYS A 355 -7.38 -16.44 5.28
N SER A 356 -7.67 -15.16 5.33
CA SER A 356 -7.18 -14.18 4.36
C SER A 356 -6.10 -13.25 4.89
N TYR A 357 -5.80 -13.24 6.20
CA TYR A 357 -4.86 -12.28 6.77
C TYR A 357 -3.90 -12.88 7.79
N ASN A 358 -2.79 -12.19 8.00
CA ASN A 358 -1.85 -12.47 9.08
C ASN A 358 -1.24 -11.17 9.62
N SER A 359 -0.90 -11.16 10.90
CA SER A 359 -0.15 -10.07 11.55
C SER A 359 1.23 -10.54 11.94
N SER A 360 2.21 -9.63 11.90
CA SER A 360 3.58 -9.88 12.37
C SER A 360 4.24 -11.14 11.79
N PRO A 361 4.33 -11.30 10.46
CA PRO A 361 4.86 -12.53 9.84
C PRO A 361 6.32 -12.81 10.22
N LYS A 362 7.11 -11.78 10.58
CA LYS A 362 8.49 -11.92 11.08
C LYS A 362 8.60 -12.83 12.32
N ARG A 363 7.56 -12.88 13.17
CA ARG A 363 7.52 -13.75 14.36
C ARG A 363 7.48 -15.25 14.03
N TYR A 364 7.15 -15.62 12.80
CA TYR A 364 6.90 -16.99 12.38
C TYR A 364 7.96 -17.52 11.41
N LEU A 365 9.17 -16.94 11.40
CA LEU A 365 10.26 -17.36 10.52
C LEU A 365 10.70 -18.83 10.71
N TRP A 366 10.45 -19.39 11.88
CA TRP A 366 10.72 -20.79 12.23
C TRP A 366 9.64 -21.76 11.73
N ASP A 367 8.40 -21.26 11.43
CA ASP A 367 7.26 -22.10 11.09
C ASP A 367 7.20 -22.31 9.58
N ASN A 368 7.81 -23.40 9.14
CA ASN A 368 7.81 -23.83 7.73
C ASN A 368 6.78 -24.93 7.42
N HIS A 369 5.91 -25.28 8.39
CA HIS A 369 4.89 -26.29 8.19
C HIS A 369 3.75 -25.72 7.34
N GLU A 370 3.24 -26.55 6.44
CA GLU A 370 2.04 -26.22 5.66
C GLU A 370 0.88 -25.88 6.60
N SER A 371 0.11 -24.87 6.24
CA SER A 371 -1.07 -24.56 7.03
C SER A 371 -2.13 -25.64 6.90
N SER A 372 -2.87 -25.88 7.99
CA SER A 372 -3.97 -26.86 8.01
C SER A 372 -5.17 -26.47 7.16
N PHE A 373 -5.12 -25.30 6.55
CA PHE A 373 -6.16 -24.72 5.71
C PHE A 373 -5.55 -24.09 4.45
N GLU A 374 -6.38 -23.90 3.44
CA GLU A 374 -6.00 -23.13 2.23
C GLU A 374 -6.28 -21.66 2.48
N TRP A 375 -5.34 -20.79 2.08
CA TRP A 375 -5.50 -19.34 2.14
C TRP A 375 -6.54 -18.88 1.11
N GLU A 376 -7.31 -17.87 1.47
CA GLU A 376 -8.41 -17.33 0.67
C GLU A 376 -8.20 -15.84 0.42
N TYR A 377 -8.56 -15.35 -0.76
CA TYR A 377 -8.62 -13.93 -1.04
C TYR A 377 -9.74 -13.28 -0.26
N HIS A 378 -9.49 -12.11 0.28
CA HIS A 378 -10.52 -11.30 0.94
C HIS A 378 -11.55 -10.83 -0.09
N SER A 379 -12.84 -11.04 0.18
CA SER A 379 -13.94 -10.56 -0.64
C SER A 379 -14.55 -9.29 -0.03
N ASP A 380 -14.70 -8.24 -0.85
CA ASP A 380 -15.42 -7.01 -0.46
C ASP A 380 -16.93 -7.17 -0.57
N ASP A 381 -17.40 -8.14 -1.34
CA ASP A 381 -18.81 -8.41 -1.55
C ASP A 381 -19.24 -9.62 -0.72
N ILE A 382 -20.21 -9.37 0.12
CA ILE A 382 -20.85 -10.34 1.01
C ILE A 382 -21.47 -11.53 0.24
N ASN A 383 -21.95 -11.26 -0.97
CA ASN A 383 -22.62 -12.27 -1.79
C ASN A 383 -21.64 -13.11 -2.63
N ILE A 384 -20.37 -12.69 -2.69
CA ILE A 384 -19.34 -13.41 -3.42
C ILE A 384 -18.53 -14.26 -2.44
N PRO A 385 -18.59 -15.60 -2.52
CA PRO A 385 -17.79 -16.44 -1.66
C PRO A 385 -16.30 -16.15 -1.88
N PRO A 386 -15.48 -16.14 -0.81
CA PRO A 386 -14.06 -15.94 -0.93
C PRO A 386 -13.45 -17.01 -1.83
N THR A 387 -12.62 -16.57 -2.76
CA THR A 387 -11.90 -17.47 -3.65
C THR A 387 -10.59 -17.92 -3.00
N ARG A 388 -10.21 -19.16 -3.23
CA ARG A 388 -8.92 -19.66 -2.76
C ARG A 388 -7.78 -18.92 -3.44
N VAL A 389 -6.70 -18.67 -2.71
CA VAL A 389 -5.46 -18.18 -3.28
C VAL A 389 -4.86 -19.33 -4.10
N TYR A 390 -5.22 -19.41 -5.36
CA TYR A 390 -4.58 -20.38 -6.24
C TYR A 390 -3.13 -20.00 -6.45
N LYS A 391 -2.24 -20.99 -6.51
CA LYS A 391 -0.91 -20.78 -7.04
C LYS A 391 -1.04 -20.43 -8.51
N LYS A 392 -1.05 -19.14 -8.80
CA LYS A 392 -1.27 -18.55 -10.12
C LYS A 392 -0.29 -17.41 -10.30
N GLY A 393 0.33 -17.37 -11.47
CA GLY A 393 1.30 -16.31 -11.78
C GLY A 393 2.50 -16.32 -10.83
N ILE A 394 2.80 -15.18 -10.18
CA ILE A 394 3.98 -15.07 -9.33
C ILE A 394 3.98 -16.03 -8.14
N SER A 395 2.81 -16.36 -7.60
CA SER A 395 2.69 -17.26 -6.45
C SER A 395 3.01 -18.74 -6.77
N GLU A 396 3.03 -19.12 -8.05
CA GLU A 396 3.47 -20.46 -8.49
C GLU A 396 4.94 -20.70 -8.22
N GLN A 397 5.72 -19.63 -8.11
CA GLN A 397 7.16 -19.70 -7.87
C GLN A 397 7.52 -20.03 -6.43
N LEU A 398 6.54 -20.14 -5.52
CA LEU A 398 6.77 -20.38 -4.09
C LEU A 398 6.16 -21.70 -3.63
N ASN A 399 6.98 -22.57 -3.03
CA ASN A 399 6.51 -23.77 -2.34
C ASN A 399 5.78 -23.42 -1.05
N SER A 400 4.97 -24.36 -0.54
CA SER A 400 4.21 -24.15 0.70
C SER A 400 5.08 -23.85 1.91
N ASP A 401 6.31 -24.40 1.97
CA ASP A 401 7.28 -24.15 3.05
C ASP A 401 8.03 -22.82 2.94
N GLY A 402 7.76 -22.04 1.88
CA GLY A 402 8.41 -20.76 1.60
C GLY A 402 9.74 -20.86 0.86
N THR A 403 10.06 -21.98 0.24
CA THR A 403 11.20 -22.12 -0.68
C THR A 403 10.78 -21.79 -2.11
N LEU A 404 11.74 -21.36 -2.96
CA LEU A 404 11.45 -21.14 -4.37
C LEU A 404 11.18 -22.47 -5.08
N CYS A 405 10.18 -22.46 -5.92
CA CYS A 405 9.88 -23.56 -6.81
C CYS A 405 10.72 -23.45 -8.09
N LEU A 406 11.38 -24.54 -8.48
CA LEU A 406 12.14 -24.60 -9.74
C LEU A 406 11.23 -24.92 -10.93
N ASP A 407 10.23 -25.80 -10.69
CA ASP A 407 9.25 -26.19 -11.68
C ASP A 407 7.87 -25.68 -11.24
N SER A 408 7.21 -24.89 -12.07
CA SER A 408 5.87 -24.41 -11.77
C SER A 408 4.90 -25.60 -11.64
N VAL A 409 4.50 -25.92 -10.41
CA VAL A 409 3.48 -26.95 -10.16
C VAL A 409 2.11 -26.26 -10.25
N PHE A 410 1.56 -26.25 -11.45
CA PHE A 410 0.25 -25.70 -11.73
C PHE A 410 -0.82 -26.39 -10.88
N GLY A 411 -1.65 -25.59 -10.22
CA GLY A 411 -2.83 -26.09 -9.50
C GLY A 411 -2.58 -26.69 -8.11
N SER A 412 -1.40 -26.50 -7.52
CA SER A 412 -1.16 -26.93 -6.14
C SER A 412 -1.95 -26.11 -5.12
N ARG A 413 -2.26 -26.72 -3.96
CA ARG A 413 -3.01 -26.09 -2.88
C ARG A 413 -2.27 -24.90 -2.30
N SER A 414 -3.01 -23.86 -1.95
CA SER A 414 -2.50 -22.63 -1.31
C SER A 414 -2.35 -22.78 0.20
N VAL A 415 -1.62 -23.81 0.64
CA VAL A 415 -1.39 -24.12 2.06
C VAL A 415 -0.06 -23.51 2.57
N PHE A 416 0.22 -22.29 2.16
CA PHE A 416 1.45 -21.58 2.52
C PHE A 416 1.69 -21.58 4.02
N SER A 417 2.92 -21.89 4.43
CA SER A 417 3.38 -21.79 5.81
C SER A 417 3.40 -20.34 6.30
N ARG A 418 3.45 -20.13 7.61
CA ARG A 418 3.58 -18.78 8.16
C ARG A 418 4.91 -18.12 7.78
N LYS A 419 5.98 -18.89 7.60
CA LYS A 419 7.26 -18.41 7.07
C LYS A 419 7.09 -17.79 5.68
N SER A 420 6.31 -18.43 4.79
CA SER A 420 6.07 -17.95 3.43
C SER A 420 5.41 -16.57 3.38
N LEU A 421 4.65 -16.22 4.42
CA LEU A 421 3.94 -14.93 4.47
C LEU A 421 4.90 -13.74 4.51
N LEU A 422 6.09 -13.88 5.10
CA LEU A 422 7.09 -12.82 5.06
C LEU A 422 7.63 -12.60 3.64
N THR A 423 7.79 -13.67 2.86
CA THR A 423 8.16 -13.55 1.43
C THR A 423 7.11 -12.75 0.66
N PHE A 424 5.81 -12.95 0.92
CA PHE A 424 4.75 -12.15 0.30
C PHE A 424 4.77 -10.68 0.76
N VAL A 425 5.10 -10.39 2.03
CA VAL A 425 5.30 -9.00 2.49
C VAL A 425 6.44 -8.33 1.73
N TYR A 426 7.58 -8.99 1.61
CA TYR A 426 8.70 -8.47 0.82
C TYR A 426 8.34 -8.28 -0.65
N LEU A 427 7.57 -9.22 -1.23
CA LEU A 427 7.11 -9.11 -2.61
C LEU A 427 6.29 -7.84 -2.84
N GLU A 428 5.34 -7.55 -1.94
CA GLU A 428 4.56 -6.32 -2.01
C GLU A 428 5.44 -5.08 -1.82
N LEU A 429 6.35 -5.09 -0.85
CA LEU A 429 7.28 -3.98 -0.62
C LEU A 429 8.13 -3.66 -1.86
N PHE A 430 8.65 -4.69 -2.50
CA PHE A 430 9.49 -4.51 -3.69
C PHE A 430 8.67 -4.05 -4.90
N ALA A 431 7.45 -4.57 -5.07
CA ALA A 431 6.55 -4.09 -6.11
C ALA A 431 6.23 -2.59 -5.93
N GLN A 432 5.95 -2.15 -4.70
CA GLN A 432 5.74 -0.74 -4.37
C GLN A 432 7.01 0.11 -4.59
N ALA A 433 8.18 -0.44 -4.25
CA ALA A 433 9.46 0.23 -4.51
C ALA A 433 9.70 0.41 -6.02
N PHE A 434 9.51 -0.63 -6.84
CA PHE A 434 9.62 -0.54 -8.30
C PHE A 434 8.68 0.52 -8.90
N ARG A 435 7.44 0.56 -8.42
CA ARG A 435 6.47 1.59 -8.80
C ARG A 435 6.98 2.99 -8.47
N GLN A 436 7.43 3.20 -7.23
CA GLN A 436 7.82 4.53 -6.75
C GLN A 436 9.09 5.05 -7.41
N ILE A 437 10.14 4.23 -7.54
CA ILE A 437 11.41 4.70 -8.13
C ILE A 437 11.26 5.12 -9.59
N ASN A 438 10.31 4.53 -10.33
CA ASN A 438 10.02 4.88 -11.70
C ASN A 438 8.90 5.92 -11.85
N SER A 439 8.27 6.36 -10.75
CA SER A 439 7.28 7.43 -10.80
C SER A 439 7.89 8.74 -11.32
N MET A 440 7.10 9.53 -12.03
CA MET A 440 7.52 10.85 -12.51
C MET A 440 7.99 11.74 -11.36
N GLU A 441 7.30 11.69 -10.21
CA GLU A 441 7.63 12.44 -9.01
C GLU A 441 9.03 12.08 -8.50
N PHE A 442 9.33 10.79 -8.31
CA PHE A 442 10.65 10.37 -7.82
C PHE A 442 11.76 10.76 -8.79
N ARG A 443 11.58 10.51 -10.09
CA ARG A 443 12.58 10.81 -11.12
C ARG A 443 12.85 12.31 -11.27
N SER A 444 11.84 13.16 -11.04
CA SER A 444 11.98 14.62 -11.15
C SER A 444 12.77 15.25 -10.00
N LEU A 445 12.89 14.58 -8.86
CA LEU A 445 13.67 15.05 -7.71
C LEU A 445 15.17 14.88 -7.89
N HIS A 446 15.58 14.08 -8.85
CA HIS A 446 16.96 13.71 -9.11
C HIS A 446 17.36 14.10 -10.54
N GLY A 447 18.64 14.04 -10.84
CA GLY A 447 19.13 14.26 -12.21
C GLY A 447 18.62 13.21 -13.20
N ASN A 448 18.56 13.56 -14.47
CA ASN A 448 18.18 12.67 -15.57
C ASN A 448 16.77 12.00 -15.41
N PRO A 449 15.69 12.78 -15.37
CA PRO A 449 14.34 12.29 -15.16
C PRO A 449 13.84 11.34 -16.27
N SER A 450 14.49 11.31 -17.42
CA SER A 450 14.17 10.44 -18.55
C SER A 450 14.75 9.02 -18.45
N MET A 451 15.63 8.76 -17.48
CA MET A 451 16.25 7.46 -17.33
C MET A 451 15.45 6.55 -16.38
N LYS A 452 15.38 5.26 -16.69
CA LYS A 452 14.79 4.23 -15.84
C LYS A 452 15.57 4.07 -14.53
N ARG A 453 14.88 3.84 -13.43
CA ARG A 453 15.49 3.49 -12.14
C ARG A 453 15.42 1.99 -11.94
N LYS A 454 16.52 1.42 -11.40
CA LYS A 454 16.66 0.01 -11.14
C LYS A 454 17.12 -0.21 -9.69
N LEU A 455 16.48 -1.12 -8.98
CA LEU A 455 16.97 -1.55 -7.67
C LEU A 455 18.29 -2.27 -7.84
N ARG A 456 19.31 -1.83 -7.11
CA ARG A 456 20.64 -2.42 -7.08
C ARG A 456 20.87 -3.20 -5.80
N ARG A 457 20.57 -2.59 -4.66
CA ARG A 457 20.75 -3.20 -3.35
C ARG A 457 19.51 -3.09 -2.50
N ILE A 458 19.28 -4.12 -1.70
CA ILE A 458 18.26 -4.17 -0.65
C ILE A 458 18.99 -4.44 0.66
N ILE A 459 19.03 -3.46 1.56
CA ILE A 459 19.67 -3.53 2.86
C ILE A 459 18.58 -3.76 3.91
N ILE A 460 18.73 -4.81 4.72
CA ILE A 460 17.73 -5.22 5.70
C ILE A 460 18.34 -5.18 7.10
N SER A 461 17.67 -4.55 8.06
CA SER A 461 17.98 -4.65 9.48
C SER A 461 17.43 -5.96 10.09
N CYS A 462 17.97 -6.35 11.24
CA CYS A 462 17.41 -7.45 12.03
C CYS A 462 17.52 -7.14 13.53
N PRO A 463 16.69 -7.76 14.39
CA PRO A 463 16.88 -7.70 15.83
C PRO A 463 18.28 -8.17 16.24
N THR A 464 18.87 -7.46 17.19
CA THR A 464 20.28 -7.63 17.60
C THR A 464 20.62 -9.04 18.04
N ALA A 465 19.73 -9.69 18.78
CA ALA A 465 19.94 -11.05 19.30
C ALA A 465 19.14 -12.13 18.53
N MET A 466 18.72 -11.85 17.30
CA MET A 466 18.02 -12.84 16.47
C MET A 466 18.91 -14.07 16.23
N ILE A 467 18.34 -15.26 16.45
CA ILE A 467 19.09 -16.50 16.25
C ILE A 467 19.50 -16.71 14.79
N LYS A 468 20.64 -17.35 14.56
CA LYS A 468 21.24 -17.50 13.23
C LYS A 468 20.29 -18.09 12.18
N LYS A 469 19.50 -19.11 12.53
CA LYS A 469 18.50 -19.71 11.63
C LYS A 469 17.45 -18.71 11.17
N GLU A 470 16.98 -17.84 12.06
CA GLU A 470 15.99 -16.81 11.72
C GLU A 470 16.61 -15.68 10.92
N GLN A 471 17.88 -15.28 11.19
CA GLN A 471 18.61 -14.34 10.35
C GLN A 471 18.71 -14.86 8.91
N ILE A 472 19.08 -16.13 8.73
CA ILE A 472 19.13 -16.77 7.41
C ILE A 472 17.74 -16.78 6.76
N ALA A 473 16.70 -17.16 7.49
CA ALA A 473 15.34 -17.21 6.98
C ALA A 473 14.81 -15.81 6.57
N LEU A 474 15.07 -14.79 7.39
CA LEU A 474 14.73 -13.39 7.10
C LEU A 474 15.35 -12.95 5.78
N ARG A 475 16.64 -13.23 5.63
CA ARG A 475 17.40 -12.89 4.44
C ARG A 475 16.96 -13.67 3.21
N GLN A 476 16.70 -14.96 3.35
CA GLN A 476 16.20 -15.82 2.28
C GLN A 476 14.85 -15.35 1.76
N SER A 477 13.91 -14.99 2.65
CA SER A 477 12.59 -14.49 2.27
C SER A 477 12.68 -13.26 1.35
N ALA A 478 13.61 -12.34 1.64
CA ALA A 478 13.83 -11.17 0.77
C ALA A 478 14.46 -11.55 -0.57
N SER A 479 15.45 -12.46 -0.57
CA SER A 479 16.07 -12.94 -1.82
C SER A 479 15.08 -13.68 -2.70
N GLN A 480 14.20 -14.46 -2.09
CA GLN A 480 13.12 -15.16 -2.80
C GLN A 480 12.16 -14.17 -3.45
N ALA A 481 11.71 -13.18 -2.69
CA ALA A 481 10.78 -12.17 -3.19
C ALA A 481 11.35 -11.38 -4.38
N ILE A 482 12.61 -10.94 -4.31
CA ILE A 482 13.20 -10.20 -5.44
C ILE A 482 13.44 -11.11 -6.65
N THR A 483 13.81 -12.37 -6.44
CA THR A 483 13.93 -13.33 -7.51
C THR A 483 12.59 -13.59 -8.20
N MET A 484 11.53 -13.78 -7.43
CA MET A 484 10.18 -13.97 -7.96
C MET A 484 9.74 -12.79 -8.83
N ILE A 485 9.97 -11.55 -8.37
CA ILE A 485 9.53 -10.35 -9.09
C ILE A 485 10.33 -10.16 -10.38
N ASN A 486 11.63 -10.42 -10.36
CA ASN A 486 12.47 -10.28 -11.53
C ASN A 486 12.17 -11.36 -12.59
N ARG A 487 11.84 -12.58 -12.17
CA ARG A 487 11.33 -13.62 -13.08
C ARG A 487 9.96 -13.23 -13.67
N TYR A 488 9.08 -12.69 -12.85
CA TYR A 488 7.76 -12.24 -13.30
C TYR A 488 7.86 -11.15 -14.38
N HIS A 489 8.82 -10.25 -14.26
CA HIS A 489 9.07 -9.20 -15.23
C HIS A 489 9.97 -9.65 -16.42
N GLY A 490 10.33 -10.92 -16.49
CA GLY A 490 11.19 -11.46 -17.55
C GLY A 490 12.62 -10.90 -17.56
N LEU A 491 13.08 -10.36 -16.44
CA LEU A 491 14.43 -9.83 -16.29
C LEU A 491 15.48 -10.93 -16.14
N ILE A 492 15.07 -12.13 -15.72
CA ILE A 492 15.90 -13.33 -15.62
C ILE A 492 15.13 -14.53 -16.17
N ASP A 493 15.84 -15.35 -16.97
CA ASP A 493 15.28 -16.59 -17.48
C ASP A 493 15.11 -17.63 -16.37
N ALA A 494 13.91 -18.22 -16.30
CA ALA A 494 13.62 -19.30 -15.36
C ALA A 494 14.51 -20.55 -15.56
N VAL A 495 15.07 -20.70 -16.76
CA VAL A 495 15.83 -21.90 -17.19
C VAL A 495 17.34 -21.81 -16.90
N GLN A 496 17.92 -20.63 -16.72
CA GLN A 496 19.35 -20.47 -16.50
C GLN A 496 19.84 -20.84 -15.09
N ASN A 497 18.93 -21.03 -14.15
CA ASN A 497 19.27 -21.36 -12.77
C ASN A 497 19.35 -22.88 -12.52
N THR A 498 19.98 -23.62 -13.40
CA THR A 498 20.20 -25.02 -13.17
C THR A 498 21.28 -25.26 -12.12
N GLN A 499 20.86 -25.80 -11.01
CA GLN A 499 21.57 -26.67 -10.07
C GLN A 499 22.36 -26.09 -8.89
N ILE A 500 22.77 -24.82 -8.80
CA ILE A 500 23.60 -24.41 -7.66
C ILE A 500 23.10 -23.14 -6.94
N ASP A 501 22.48 -22.20 -7.65
CA ASP A 501 22.00 -20.94 -7.03
C ASP A 501 20.66 -20.51 -7.63
N VAL A 502 19.61 -20.61 -6.84
CA VAL A 502 18.23 -20.34 -7.25
C VAL A 502 17.92 -18.85 -7.22
N TYR A 503 18.82 -18.05 -6.66
CA TYR A 503 18.58 -16.64 -6.41
C TYR A 503 19.09 -15.73 -7.52
N ASP A 504 18.35 -14.66 -7.79
CA ASP A 504 18.82 -13.57 -8.64
C ASP A 504 19.89 -12.75 -7.92
N HIS A 505 21.06 -12.67 -8.54
CA HIS A 505 22.19 -11.88 -8.05
C HIS A 505 22.31 -10.50 -8.73
N THR A 506 21.40 -10.15 -9.62
CA THR A 506 21.38 -8.79 -10.24
C THR A 506 21.00 -7.72 -9.22
N VAL A 507 20.26 -8.10 -8.17
CA VAL A 507 19.96 -7.27 -7.01
C VAL A 507 20.65 -7.85 -5.78
N GLU A 508 21.57 -7.09 -5.19
CA GLU A 508 22.30 -7.50 -4.01
C GLU A 508 21.42 -7.30 -2.77
N VAL A 509 21.11 -8.38 -2.05
CA VAL A 509 20.44 -8.27 -0.75
C VAL A 509 21.50 -8.40 0.36
N ILE A 510 21.59 -7.40 1.22
CA ILE A 510 22.61 -7.25 2.25
C ILE A 510 21.96 -7.43 3.63
N PRO A 511 22.56 -8.27 4.50
CA PRO A 511 23.75 -9.09 4.31
C PRO A 511 23.51 -10.22 3.33
N SER A 512 24.57 -10.67 2.63
CA SER A 512 24.50 -11.77 1.68
C SER A 512 24.20 -13.10 2.39
N VAL A 513 23.42 -13.98 1.74
CA VAL A 513 23.16 -15.34 2.27
C VAL A 513 24.46 -16.12 2.43
N LYS A 514 25.42 -15.92 1.53
CA LYS A 514 26.74 -16.56 1.58
C LYS A 514 27.51 -16.15 2.83
N ASP A 515 27.40 -14.87 3.23
CA ASP A 515 28.06 -14.38 4.45
C ASP A 515 27.43 -14.96 5.73
N LEU A 516 26.14 -15.32 5.66
CA LEU A 516 25.41 -15.91 6.79
C LEU A 516 25.59 -17.43 6.90
N ASN A 517 25.91 -18.14 5.79
CA ASN A 517 26.07 -19.59 5.75
C ASN A 517 27.47 -20.08 6.14
N LEU A 518 28.37 -19.16 6.51
CA LEU A 518 29.70 -19.55 6.90
C LEU A 518 29.68 -20.43 8.17
N ASP A 519 30.20 -21.61 7.98
CA ASP A 519 30.62 -22.66 8.92
C ASP A 519 30.17 -22.50 10.38
N LEU A 520 29.14 -23.25 10.77
CA LEU A 520 28.71 -23.39 12.19
C LEU A 520 29.84 -23.91 13.09
N TYR A 521 30.93 -24.41 12.51
CA TYR A 521 32.08 -25.01 13.23
C TYR A 521 33.28 -24.08 13.38
N ASN A 522 33.29 -22.92 12.68
CA ASN A 522 34.43 -22.00 12.72
C ASN A 522 34.01 -20.68 13.37
N LEU A 523 34.03 -20.64 14.69
CA LEU A 523 33.59 -19.51 15.50
C LEU A 523 34.37 -18.20 15.22
N ASP A 524 35.64 -18.32 14.74
CA ASP A 524 36.53 -17.18 14.50
C ASP A 524 36.24 -16.46 13.14
N LYS A 525 35.41 -17.04 12.31
CA LYS A 525 35.03 -16.49 10.99
C LYS A 525 33.57 -16.09 10.89
N ARG A 526 32.87 -15.94 12.01
CA ARG A 526 31.50 -15.46 12.01
C ARG A 526 31.46 -14.02 11.56
N LYS A 527 30.93 -13.76 10.38
CA LYS A 527 30.39 -12.45 10.05
C LYS A 527 28.98 -12.39 10.62
N ASP A 528 28.82 -11.64 11.69
CA ASP A 528 27.52 -11.36 12.26
C ASP A 528 26.75 -10.35 11.41
N TRP A 529 25.46 -10.26 11.66
CA TRP A 529 24.64 -9.29 10.97
C TRP A 529 25.09 -7.87 11.35
N ILE A 530 25.50 -7.08 10.34
CA ILE A 530 26.15 -5.77 10.55
C ILE A 530 25.12 -4.65 10.81
N TYR A 531 23.88 -4.86 10.37
CA TYR A 531 22.82 -3.85 10.41
C TYR A 531 21.73 -4.24 11.40
N ASP A 532 22.11 -4.43 12.66
CA ASP A 532 21.18 -4.75 13.73
C ASP A 532 20.44 -3.49 14.22
N GLU A 533 19.22 -3.71 14.75
CA GLU A 533 18.30 -2.65 15.16
C GLU A 533 18.84 -1.82 16.33
N ALA A 534 19.60 -2.41 17.26
CA ALA A 534 20.13 -1.67 18.41
C ALA A 534 21.46 -0.94 18.13
N THR A 535 22.26 -1.39 17.17
CA THR A 535 23.49 -0.68 16.76
C THR A 535 23.20 0.54 15.90
N ALA A 536 22.14 0.50 15.09
CA ALA A 536 21.78 1.61 14.21
C ALA A 536 21.64 2.97 14.93
N PRO A 537 20.97 3.11 16.07
CA PRO A 537 20.92 4.36 16.84
C PRO A 537 22.29 4.88 17.29
N GLN A 538 23.25 3.96 17.61
CA GLN A 538 24.61 4.37 18.00
C GLN A 538 25.33 5.01 16.81
N LEU A 539 25.21 4.46 15.62
CA LEU A 539 25.82 5.01 14.41
C LEU A 539 25.23 6.37 14.05
N VAL A 540 23.90 6.53 14.15
CA VAL A 540 23.22 7.82 13.97
C VAL A 540 23.69 8.86 14.97
N PHE A 541 23.81 8.48 16.23
CA PHE A 541 24.32 9.34 17.29
C PHE A 541 25.77 9.79 17.01
N LEU A 542 26.68 8.84 16.75
CA LEU A 542 28.08 9.12 16.44
C LEU A 542 28.21 10.03 15.22
N TYR A 543 27.49 9.73 14.15
CA TYR A 543 27.49 10.58 12.95
C TYR A 543 27.00 12.00 13.26
N GLY A 544 25.87 12.13 13.97
CA GLY A 544 25.29 13.41 14.34
C GLY A 544 26.22 14.24 15.23
N MET A 545 26.83 13.61 16.23
CA MET A 545 27.78 14.28 17.11
C MET A 545 29.04 14.73 16.36
N ILE A 546 29.69 13.81 15.65
CA ILE A 546 30.96 14.14 14.96
C ILE A 546 30.73 15.12 13.83
N LYS A 547 29.75 14.86 12.94
CA LYS A 547 29.53 15.65 11.72
C LYS A 547 28.93 17.02 12.00
N HIS A 548 27.95 17.11 12.90
CA HIS A 548 27.19 18.34 13.10
C HIS A 548 27.59 19.12 14.35
N LYS A 549 27.94 18.45 15.46
CA LYS A 549 28.30 19.14 16.70
C LYS A 549 29.79 19.47 16.79
N PHE A 550 30.65 18.62 16.22
CA PHE A 550 32.10 18.78 16.25
C PHE A 550 32.72 19.05 14.86
N ASP A 551 31.93 19.52 13.93
CA ASP A 551 32.34 19.97 12.59
C ASP A 551 33.21 18.95 11.82
N GLY A 552 32.87 17.67 11.93
CA GLY A 552 33.60 16.57 11.31
C GLY A 552 34.91 16.17 12.00
N ASN A 553 35.13 16.65 13.22
CA ASN A 553 36.35 16.33 13.96
C ASN A 553 36.11 15.28 15.06
N PRO A 554 36.46 14.00 14.82
CA PRO A 554 36.30 12.94 15.82
C PRO A 554 37.19 13.12 17.05
N ASP A 555 38.37 13.77 16.92
CA ASP A 555 39.27 14.02 18.08
C ASP A 555 38.58 14.80 19.19
N LEU A 556 37.80 15.81 18.84
CA LEU A 556 37.05 16.59 19.80
C LEU A 556 36.02 15.76 20.54
N PHE A 557 35.30 14.89 19.79
CA PHE A 557 34.32 14.00 20.38
C PHE A 557 34.99 13.02 21.38
N PHE A 558 36.03 12.31 20.92
CA PHE A 558 36.71 11.33 21.78
C PHE A 558 37.49 11.96 22.93
N ASN A 559 37.97 13.19 22.76
CA ASN A 559 38.60 13.93 23.86
C ASN A 559 37.60 14.35 24.94
N LEU A 560 36.40 14.69 24.59
CA LEU A 560 35.39 15.16 25.53
C LEU A 560 34.68 13.99 26.22
N TYR A 561 34.27 12.95 25.48
CA TYR A 561 33.45 11.84 25.99
C TYR A 561 34.26 10.59 26.26
N GLY A 562 35.43 10.44 25.66
CA GLY A 562 36.23 9.22 25.77
C GLY A 562 37.07 9.10 27.02
N LYS A 563 37.23 7.88 27.51
CA LYS A 563 38.15 7.51 28.60
C LYS A 563 39.46 7.00 28.02
N GLN A 564 40.57 7.25 28.72
CA GLN A 564 41.88 6.68 28.36
C GLN A 564 41.85 5.18 28.60
N ASN A 565 42.27 4.43 27.60
CA ASN A 565 42.42 2.97 27.76
C ASN A 565 43.73 2.69 28.50
N ASN A 566 43.64 2.37 29.79
CA ASN A 566 44.79 2.10 30.63
C ASN A 566 45.45 0.72 30.35
N ASN A 567 44.88 -0.09 29.48
CA ASN A 567 45.34 -1.45 29.18
C ASN A 567 46.26 -1.56 27.96
N SER A 568 46.57 -0.46 27.26
CA SER A 568 47.52 -0.53 26.15
C SER A 568 48.95 -0.54 26.72
N LEU A 569 49.69 -1.62 26.45
CA LEU A 569 51.13 -1.77 26.79
C LEU A 569 52.00 -0.74 26.06
N ASP A 570 51.46 -0.04 25.06
CA ASP A 570 52.10 1.04 24.33
C ASP A 570 51.74 2.40 24.95
N LYS A 571 52.63 2.90 25.79
CA LYS A 571 52.53 4.24 26.41
C LYS A 571 52.49 5.42 25.43
N LYS A 572 52.68 5.15 24.14
CA LYS A 572 52.64 6.20 23.07
C LYS A 572 51.28 6.35 22.39
N ASN A 573 50.44 5.35 22.40
CA ASN A 573 49.14 5.43 21.76
C ASN A 573 48.06 5.84 22.77
N LYS A 574 47.68 7.10 22.75
CA LYS A 574 46.60 7.66 23.54
C LYS A 574 45.22 7.29 22.92
N ASN A 575 44.99 6.02 22.67
CA ASN A 575 43.69 5.60 22.17
C ASN A 575 42.62 5.86 23.22
N ARG A 576 41.68 6.74 22.90
CA ARG A 576 40.49 6.96 23.70
C ARG A 576 39.35 6.11 23.22
N THR A 577 38.59 5.61 24.16
CA THR A 577 37.43 4.76 23.88
C THR A 577 36.18 5.37 24.49
N VAL A 578 35.06 5.23 23.78
CA VAL A 578 33.73 5.58 24.25
C VAL A 578 32.88 4.31 24.24
N THR A 579 32.31 3.95 25.39
CA THR A 579 31.40 2.81 25.49
C THR A 579 29.97 3.32 25.45
N ILE A 580 29.21 2.88 24.42
CA ILE A 580 27.83 3.30 24.20
C ILE A 580 26.94 2.09 24.42
N GLY A 581 25.93 2.25 25.28
CA GLY A 581 24.79 1.34 25.40
C GLY A 581 23.62 1.88 24.64
N SER A 582 22.98 1.08 23.79
CA SER A 582 21.71 1.42 23.14
C SER A 582 20.63 0.42 23.55
N ILE A 583 19.48 0.97 23.87
CA ILE A 583 18.29 0.20 24.23
C ILE A 583 17.21 0.56 23.24
N ASP A 584 16.76 -0.42 22.45
CA ASP A 584 15.65 -0.25 21.50
C ASP A 584 14.43 -0.99 22.01
N ILE A 585 13.39 -0.26 22.42
CA ILE A 585 12.12 -0.86 22.85
C ILE A 585 11.14 -0.82 21.68
N GLY A 586 11.14 -1.93 20.92
CA GLY A 586 10.24 -2.13 19.80
C GLY A 586 8.81 -2.51 20.18
N GLY A 587 8.04 -3.00 19.22
CA GLY A 587 6.68 -3.53 19.47
C GLY A 587 6.71 -4.91 20.13
N GLY A 588 7.61 -5.79 19.71
CA GLY A 588 7.63 -7.20 20.14
C GLY A 588 8.85 -7.64 20.94
N THR A 589 9.97 -6.91 20.86
CA THR A 589 11.21 -7.15 21.56
C THR A 589 11.82 -5.86 22.07
N SER A 590 12.62 -5.96 23.11
CA SER A 590 13.52 -4.90 23.57
C SER A 590 14.95 -5.38 23.40
N ASP A 591 15.74 -4.66 22.64
CA ASP A 591 17.08 -5.04 22.24
C ASP A 591 18.10 -4.14 22.94
N LEU A 592 19.13 -4.75 23.52
CA LEU A 592 20.25 -4.07 24.17
C LEU A 592 21.53 -4.37 23.40
N MET A 593 22.29 -3.33 23.08
CA MET A 593 23.62 -3.44 22.51
C MET A 593 24.59 -2.54 23.28
N ILE A 594 25.68 -3.11 23.77
CA ILE A 594 26.78 -2.35 24.38
C ILE A 594 28.00 -2.52 23.49
N CYS A 595 28.46 -1.41 22.92
CA CYS A 595 29.61 -1.38 22.02
C CYS A 595 30.64 -0.36 22.47
N ARG A 596 31.92 -0.75 22.45
CA ARG A 596 33.05 0.14 22.68
C ARG A 596 33.56 0.64 21.33
N TYR A 597 33.66 1.93 21.19
CA TYR A 597 34.22 2.58 20.02
C TYR A 597 35.62 3.09 20.36
N SER A 598 36.61 2.68 19.56
CA SER A 598 37.98 3.19 19.64
C SER A 598 38.29 4.06 18.45
N TYR A 599 39.00 5.16 18.69
CA TYR A 599 39.50 6.05 17.65
C TYR A 599 41.02 6.02 17.67
N ASN A 600 41.63 5.74 16.51
CA ASN A 600 43.08 5.72 16.35
C ASN A 600 43.57 7.03 15.74
N TYR A 601 44.41 7.77 16.44
CA TYR A 601 44.94 9.08 16.00
C TYR A 601 45.99 8.96 14.89
N ASP A 602 46.58 7.76 14.69
CA ASP A 602 47.66 7.58 13.70
C ASP A 602 47.14 7.11 12.34
N GLU A 603 45.90 6.69 12.26
CA GLU A 603 45.22 6.27 11.03
C GLU A 603 44.10 7.23 10.65
N ILE A 604 44.05 7.63 9.40
CA ILE A 604 43.08 8.57 8.88
C ILE A 604 41.66 8.11 9.18
N THR A 605 41.01 8.70 10.22
CA THR A 605 39.57 8.73 10.46
C THR A 605 38.84 7.39 10.54
N GLN A 606 39.43 6.36 11.13
CA GLN A 606 38.72 5.11 11.38
C GLN A 606 38.25 5.03 12.84
N ILE A 607 36.93 4.84 13.02
CA ILE A 607 36.31 4.48 14.29
C ILE A 607 36.06 2.98 14.26
N THR A 608 36.66 2.24 15.20
CA THR A 608 36.53 0.78 15.25
C THR A 608 35.55 0.39 16.37
N PRO A 609 34.43 -0.28 16.04
CA PRO A 609 33.51 -0.83 17.03
C PRO A 609 34.00 -2.15 17.58
N GLU A 610 33.81 -2.35 18.86
CA GLU A 610 34.01 -3.60 19.60
C GLU A 610 32.73 -3.93 20.37
N PRO A 611 31.90 -4.89 19.87
CA PRO A 611 30.72 -5.34 20.60
C PRO A 611 31.12 -6.01 21.90
N LEU A 612 30.61 -5.52 23.05
CA LEU A 612 30.89 -6.05 24.35
C LEU A 612 29.77 -6.94 24.89
N TYR A 613 28.53 -6.58 24.63
CA TYR A 613 27.35 -7.30 25.08
C TYR A 613 26.16 -7.00 24.19
N TRP A 614 25.34 -8.02 23.90
CA TRP A 614 24.07 -7.86 23.19
C TRP A 614 23.06 -8.90 23.69
N GLU A 615 21.80 -8.49 23.82
CA GLU A 615 20.72 -9.34 24.30
C GLU A 615 19.37 -8.81 23.77
N SER A 616 18.39 -9.70 23.64
CA SER A 616 17.02 -9.36 23.29
C SER A 616 16.06 -9.91 24.33
N PHE A 617 15.15 -9.09 24.77
CA PHE A 617 14.14 -9.40 25.78
C PHE A 617 12.78 -9.46 25.11
N ASN A 618 11.97 -10.48 25.47
CA ASN A 618 10.61 -10.67 24.96
C ASN A 618 9.58 -9.79 25.70
N LEU A 619 9.98 -8.65 26.23
CA LEU A 619 9.11 -7.66 26.86
C LEU A 619 9.24 -6.35 26.10
N ALA A 620 8.10 -5.83 25.60
CA ALA A 620 8.13 -4.71 24.66
C ALA A 620 6.80 -3.93 24.65
N GLY A 621 6.59 -3.12 23.63
CA GLY A 621 5.40 -2.28 23.50
C GLY A 621 4.07 -3.02 23.41
N ASP A 622 4.07 -4.21 22.87
CA ASP A 622 2.86 -5.05 22.80
C ASP A 622 2.41 -5.50 24.20
N ASP A 623 3.36 -5.70 25.14
CA ASP A 623 3.05 -6.04 26.52
C ASP A 623 2.43 -4.84 27.24
N LEU A 624 2.98 -3.64 27.05
CA LEU A 624 2.37 -2.42 27.57
C LEU A 624 0.98 -2.19 26.98
N LEU A 625 0.83 -2.36 25.68
CA LEU A 625 -0.46 -2.22 25.01
C LEU A 625 -1.48 -3.20 25.58
N LYS A 626 -1.10 -4.45 25.79
CA LYS A 626 -1.94 -5.49 26.41
C LYS A 626 -2.36 -5.10 27.81
N GLU A 627 -1.43 -4.64 28.64
CA GLU A 627 -1.75 -4.23 30.03
C GLU A 627 -2.65 -2.99 30.07
N ILE A 628 -2.47 -2.02 29.19
CA ILE A 628 -3.38 -0.86 29.07
C ILE A 628 -4.78 -1.35 28.67
N ILE A 629 -4.89 -2.24 27.68
CA ILE A 629 -6.19 -2.81 27.28
C ILE A 629 -6.84 -3.55 28.46
N GLN A 630 -6.08 -4.39 29.13
CA GLN A 630 -6.59 -5.19 30.25
C GLN A 630 -7.03 -4.31 31.41
N GLN A 631 -6.12 -3.46 31.94
CA GLN A 631 -6.34 -2.71 33.16
C GLN A 631 -7.18 -1.45 32.98
N ILE A 632 -7.14 -0.79 31.82
CA ILE A 632 -7.87 0.44 31.60
C ILE A 632 -9.18 0.19 30.83
N ILE A 633 -9.13 -0.59 29.74
CA ILE A 633 -10.29 -0.71 28.85
C ILE A 633 -11.26 -1.81 29.31
N ILE A 634 -10.77 -2.95 29.77
CA ILE A 634 -11.60 -4.10 30.14
C ILE A 634 -11.97 -4.10 31.61
N GLU A 635 -11.01 -4.16 32.54
CA GLU A 635 -11.25 -4.35 33.98
C GLU A 635 -11.51 -3.04 34.74
N GLY A 636 -10.61 -2.08 34.56
CA GLY A 636 -10.60 -0.80 35.26
C GLY A 636 -10.28 -0.86 36.74
N THR A 637 -9.83 0.27 37.23
CA THR A 637 -9.65 0.46 38.67
C THR A 637 -10.74 1.40 39.17
N VAL A 638 -11.54 0.91 40.11
CA VAL A 638 -12.49 1.76 40.87
C VAL A 638 -11.64 2.63 41.79
N SER A 639 -11.30 3.82 41.35
CA SER A 639 -10.44 4.70 42.14
C SER A 639 -11.21 5.74 42.87
N ASN A 640 -12.37 5.93 43.12
CA ASN A 640 -13.12 6.84 44.02
C ASN A 640 -14.58 7.06 43.57
N GLU A 641 -15.46 7.39 44.49
CA GLU A 641 -16.87 7.74 44.20
C GLU A 641 -17.04 8.95 43.26
N GLN A 642 -16.03 9.81 43.18
CA GLN A 642 -16.05 11.00 42.30
C GLN A 642 -15.76 10.65 40.81
N ASP A 643 -15.13 9.52 40.52
CA ASP A 643 -14.82 9.07 39.14
C ASP A 643 -15.91 8.17 38.52
N ARG A 644 -17.07 8.03 39.19
CA ARG A 644 -18.15 7.15 38.72
C ARG A 644 -18.62 7.44 37.29
N ASP A 645 -18.57 8.70 36.85
CA ASP A 645 -18.99 9.09 35.50
C ASP A 645 -17.91 8.93 34.43
N CYS A 646 -16.69 8.57 34.79
CA CYS A 646 -15.52 8.62 33.93
C CYS A 646 -14.71 7.33 33.97
N SER A 647 -15.31 6.22 34.35
CA SER A 647 -14.59 4.97 34.54
C SER A 647 -13.99 4.38 33.26
N GLY A 648 -14.45 4.83 32.09
CA GLY A 648 -13.85 4.44 30.77
C GLY A 648 -13.67 2.96 30.57
N VAL A 649 -14.34 2.14 31.36
CA VAL A 649 -14.00 0.75 31.55
C VAL A 649 -15.24 -0.10 31.43
N ILE A 650 -15.13 -1.08 30.57
CA ILE A 650 -16.26 -1.97 30.26
C ILE A 650 -16.83 -2.63 31.51
N GLU A 651 -15.96 -3.19 32.37
CA GLU A 651 -16.42 -3.85 33.62
C GLU A 651 -17.04 -2.85 34.59
N ASN A 652 -16.42 -1.71 34.82
CA ASN A 652 -16.95 -0.71 35.77
C ASN A 652 -18.26 -0.11 35.26
N HIS A 653 -18.36 0.21 33.99
CA HIS A 653 -19.58 0.71 33.38
C HIS A 653 -20.73 -0.29 33.51
N ALA A 654 -20.48 -1.56 33.19
CA ALA A 654 -21.48 -2.62 33.36
C ALA A 654 -21.88 -2.84 34.82
N ARG A 655 -20.95 -2.72 35.77
CA ARG A 655 -21.26 -2.81 37.22
C ARG A 655 -22.10 -1.64 37.70
N GLN A 656 -21.82 -0.41 37.23
CA GLN A 656 -22.62 0.79 37.54
C GLN A 656 -24.06 0.66 37.03
N LEU A 657 -24.25 0.04 35.88
CA LEU A 657 -25.59 -0.24 35.32
C LEU A 657 -26.29 -1.44 35.98
N GLY A 658 -25.66 -2.11 36.96
CA GLY A 658 -26.23 -3.25 37.66
C GLY A 658 -26.38 -4.49 36.78
N ILE A 659 -25.58 -4.63 35.73
CA ILE A 659 -25.63 -5.80 34.83
C ILE A 659 -25.18 -7.07 35.59
N PRO A 660 -25.99 -8.14 35.64
CA PRO A 660 -25.65 -9.34 36.38
C PRO A 660 -24.51 -10.14 35.70
N GLU A 661 -23.75 -10.86 36.49
CA GLU A 661 -22.70 -11.80 36.04
C GLU A 661 -21.64 -11.20 35.13
N VAL A 662 -21.31 -9.90 35.27
CA VAL A 662 -20.36 -9.18 34.41
C VAL A 662 -19.02 -9.91 34.30
N ALA A 663 -18.45 -10.34 35.43
CA ALA A 663 -17.17 -11.06 35.46
C ALA A 663 -17.22 -12.37 34.65
N LYS A 664 -18.36 -13.09 34.68
CA LYS A 664 -18.55 -14.31 33.89
C LYS A 664 -18.66 -14.01 32.39
N LYS A 665 -19.39 -12.94 32.04
CA LYS A 665 -19.52 -12.50 30.65
C LYS A 665 -18.15 -12.06 30.09
N LEU A 666 -17.36 -11.30 30.84
CA LEU A 666 -16.01 -10.87 30.47
C LEU A 666 -15.04 -12.06 30.35
N ASN A 667 -15.06 -13.00 31.32
CA ASN A 667 -14.26 -14.22 31.21
C ASN A 667 -14.67 -15.11 30.03
N GLY A 668 -15.94 -15.21 29.74
CA GLY A 668 -16.46 -15.92 28.58
C GLY A 668 -16.05 -15.28 27.25
N PHE A 669 -15.85 -13.94 27.21
CA PHE A 669 -15.49 -13.25 25.99
C PHE A 669 -13.98 -12.99 25.85
N PHE A 670 -13.32 -12.51 26.89
CA PHE A 670 -11.90 -12.13 26.86
C PHE A 670 -10.98 -13.11 27.61
N GLY A 671 -11.48 -13.87 28.53
CA GLY A 671 -10.70 -14.70 29.43
C GLY A 671 -10.43 -16.13 28.95
N LYS A 672 -10.04 -17.01 29.86
CA LYS A 672 -9.68 -18.41 29.56
C LYS A 672 -10.81 -19.24 28.97
N ASP A 673 -12.06 -18.92 29.31
CA ASP A 673 -13.26 -19.61 28.81
C ASP A 673 -13.66 -19.17 27.40
N SER A 674 -12.93 -18.22 26.81
CA SER A 674 -13.22 -17.66 25.49
C SER A 674 -13.05 -18.64 24.32
N ASN A 675 -12.46 -19.82 24.56
CA ASN A 675 -12.40 -20.87 23.54
C ASN A 675 -13.78 -21.43 23.16
N ASN A 676 -14.77 -21.23 24.00
CA ASN A 676 -16.13 -21.78 23.86
C ASN A 676 -17.14 -20.82 23.23
N ILE A 677 -16.74 -19.58 22.89
CA ILE A 677 -17.65 -18.52 22.39
C ILE A 677 -18.13 -18.74 20.96
N GLY A 678 -17.84 -19.84 20.35
CA GLY A 678 -18.21 -20.09 18.96
C GLY A 678 -17.47 -19.16 17.98
N PHE A 679 -17.74 -19.35 16.71
CA PHE A 679 -17.01 -18.66 15.64
C PHE A 679 -17.31 -17.15 15.59
N LYS A 680 -18.61 -16.79 15.69
CA LYS A 680 -19.05 -15.38 15.72
C LYS A 680 -18.40 -14.61 16.87
N GLY A 681 -18.40 -15.16 18.07
CA GLY A 681 -17.78 -14.50 19.22
C GLY A 681 -16.27 -14.31 19.07
N LYS A 682 -15.54 -15.27 18.49
CA LYS A 682 -14.10 -15.13 18.21
C LYS A 682 -13.82 -14.00 17.23
N LEU A 683 -14.61 -13.88 16.18
CA LEU A 683 -14.48 -12.81 15.21
C LEU A 683 -14.81 -11.44 15.81
N MET A 684 -15.91 -11.34 16.58
CA MET A 684 -16.26 -10.10 17.27
C MET A 684 -15.19 -9.68 18.26
N ARG A 685 -14.52 -10.62 18.92
CA ARG A 685 -13.38 -10.32 19.78
C ARG A 685 -12.19 -9.75 18.99
N ILE A 686 -11.86 -10.33 17.83
CA ILE A 686 -10.80 -9.82 16.97
C ILE A 686 -11.12 -8.41 16.50
N ASN A 687 -12.36 -8.18 16.05
CA ASN A 687 -12.82 -6.87 15.62
C ASN A 687 -12.81 -5.86 16.77
N PHE A 688 -13.25 -6.26 17.97
CA PHE A 688 -13.16 -5.40 19.14
C PHE A 688 -11.72 -4.96 19.44
N ILE A 689 -10.78 -5.89 19.44
CA ILE A 689 -9.37 -5.58 19.66
C ILE A 689 -8.87 -4.59 18.61
N ASN A 690 -9.15 -4.83 17.34
CA ASN A 690 -8.62 -4.03 16.24
C ASN A 690 -9.33 -2.67 16.07
N GLN A 691 -10.65 -2.64 16.19
CA GLN A 691 -11.45 -1.45 15.90
C GLN A 691 -11.69 -0.56 17.13
N ILE A 692 -11.65 -1.12 18.34
CA ILE A 692 -11.97 -0.40 19.57
C ILE A 692 -10.78 -0.36 20.53
N ALA A 693 -10.29 -1.52 20.99
CA ALA A 693 -9.34 -1.56 22.10
C ALA A 693 -7.97 -0.97 21.74
N ILE A 694 -7.38 -1.36 20.64
CA ILE A 694 -6.08 -0.81 20.17
C ILE A 694 -6.18 0.68 19.89
N PRO A 695 -7.15 1.20 19.12
CA PRO A 695 -7.29 2.64 18.91
C PRO A 695 -7.41 3.44 20.20
N ILE A 696 -8.22 2.98 21.15
CA ILE A 696 -8.36 3.65 22.45
C ILE A 696 -7.03 3.60 23.22
N ALA A 697 -6.40 2.42 23.34
CA ALA A 697 -5.13 2.29 24.05
C ALA A 697 -4.02 3.17 23.45
N LEU A 698 -3.96 3.31 22.13
CA LEU A 698 -3.03 4.23 21.46
C LEU A 698 -3.32 5.69 21.79
N ARG A 699 -4.58 6.08 21.99
CA ARG A 699 -4.94 7.42 22.49
C ARG A 699 -4.43 7.64 23.92
N TYR A 700 -4.57 6.65 24.81
CA TYR A 700 -4.00 6.70 26.16
C TYR A 700 -2.48 6.87 26.10
N MET A 701 -1.79 6.05 25.32
CA MET A 701 -0.34 6.14 25.13
C MET A 701 0.08 7.50 24.54
N GLY A 702 -0.68 8.02 23.59
CA GLY A 702 -0.42 9.34 23.00
C GLY A 702 -0.66 10.52 23.94
N HIS A 703 -1.34 10.28 25.07
CA HIS A 703 -1.58 11.28 26.12
C HIS A 703 -0.65 11.15 27.32
N ALA A 704 0.17 10.08 27.39
CA ALA A 704 1.00 9.75 28.55
C ALA A 704 1.95 10.85 29.04
N ASN A 705 2.48 11.66 28.12
CA ASN A 705 3.41 12.77 28.43
C ASN A 705 2.72 14.14 28.53
N LYS A 706 1.39 14.18 28.52
CA LYS A 706 0.64 15.44 28.62
C LYS A 706 0.27 15.75 30.06
N GLU A 707 0.05 17.01 30.36
CA GLU A 707 -0.41 17.43 31.68
C GLU A 707 -1.93 17.32 31.81
N GLY A 708 -2.39 16.75 32.91
CA GLY A 708 -3.78 16.66 33.29
C GLY A 708 -4.57 15.54 32.60
N ASP A 709 -5.72 15.25 33.17
CA ASP A 709 -6.64 14.25 32.66
C ASP A 709 -7.49 14.83 31.52
N LEU A 710 -7.71 14.04 30.45
CA LEU A 710 -8.54 14.40 29.31
C LEU A 710 -9.78 13.52 29.26
N TYR A 711 -10.94 14.14 29.20
CA TYR A 711 -12.23 13.44 29.13
C TYR A 711 -12.78 13.47 27.73
N LEU A 712 -13.02 12.29 27.14
CA LEU A 712 -13.50 12.11 25.77
C LEU A 712 -14.77 11.28 25.74
N SER A 713 -15.68 11.64 24.85
CA SER A 713 -16.79 10.77 24.45
C SER A 713 -16.32 9.71 23.45
N PHE A 714 -17.16 8.72 23.19
CA PHE A 714 -16.87 7.73 22.17
C PHE A 714 -16.71 8.37 20.78
N SER A 715 -17.54 9.35 20.44
CA SER A 715 -17.46 10.09 19.18
C SER A 715 -16.15 10.88 19.03
N ASP A 716 -15.59 11.42 20.13
CA ASP A 716 -14.31 12.12 20.11
C ASP A 716 -13.12 11.17 19.84
N LEU A 717 -13.24 9.92 20.29
CA LEU A 717 -12.24 8.89 20.07
C LEU A 717 -12.21 8.39 18.61
N PHE A 718 -13.37 8.35 17.95
CA PHE A 718 -13.57 7.74 16.64
C PHE A 718 -14.06 8.72 15.56
N THR A 719 -13.51 9.91 15.52
CA THR A 719 -13.90 10.96 14.57
C THR A 719 -13.66 10.59 13.10
N THR A 720 -12.61 9.79 12.82
CA THR A 720 -12.20 9.46 11.45
C THR A 720 -12.56 8.04 11.03
N ASN A 721 -12.50 7.09 11.96
CA ASN A 721 -12.72 5.66 11.68
C ASN A 721 -13.64 5.07 12.76
N PRO A 722 -14.95 5.24 12.66
CA PRO A 722 -15.88 4.65 13.62
C PRO A 722 -15.87 3.12 13.52
N PRO A 723 -16.01 2.40 14.64
CA PRO A 723 -16.19 0.95 14.64
C PRO A 723 -17.43 0.54 13.84
N GLY A 724 -17.38 -0.66 13.27
CA GLY A 724 -18.49 -1.20 12.51
C GLY A 724 -19.77 -1.33 13.36
N LYS A 725 -20.92 -0.93 12.81
CA LYS A 725 -22.22 -0.96 13.50
C LYS A 725 -22.53 -2.36 14.04
N GLU A 726 -22.22 -3.39 13.30
CA GLU A 726 -22.47 -4.78 13.67
C GLU A 726 -21.68 -5.22 14.91
N LEU A 727 -20.45 -4.71 15.05
CA LEU A 727 -19.66 -4.92 16.27
C LEU A 727 -20.31 -4.24 17.47
N LEU A 728 -20.78 -3.02 17.31
CA LEU A 728 -21.46 -2.26 18.38
C LEU A 728 -22.77 -2.93 18.79
N ASP A 729 -23.59 -3.34 17.82
CA ASP A 729 -24.84 -4.07 18.05
C ASP A 729 -24.60 -5.44 18.74
N TYR A 730 -23.53 -6.14 18.36
CA TYR A 730 -23.14 -7.39 19.02
C TYR A 730 -22.80 -7.19 20.49
N PHE A 731 -22.04 -6.13 20.80
CA PHE A 731 -21.66 -5.81 22.16
C PHE A 731 -22.84 -5.37 23.02
N GLU A 732 -23.72 -4.54 22.47
CA GLU A 732 -24.97 -4.12 23.15
C GLU A 732 -25.80 -5.36 23.51
N ASN A 733 -25.99 -6.27 22.59
CA ASN A 733 -26.73 -7.53 22.81
C ASN A 733 -26.04 -8.47 23.81
N HIS A 734 -24.70 -8.53 23.81
CA HIS A 734 -23.94 -9.44 24.67
C HIS A 734 -23.78 -8.90 26.10
N PHE A 735 -23.45 -7.64 26.26
CA PHE A 735 -23.16 -7.01 27.55
C PHE A 735 -24.35 -6.24 28.11
N GLY A 736 -25.27 -5.77 27.29
CA GLY A 736 -26.48 -5.07 27.74
C GLY A 736 -26.32 -3.56 27.88
N PHE A 737 -25.30 -2.95 27.29
CA PHE A 737 -25.07 -1.52 27.23
C PHE A 737 -24.40 -1.10 25.92
N ARG A 738 -24.47 0.21 25.59
CA ARG A 738 -23.89 0.78 24.40
C ARG A 738 -22.51 1.37 24.69
N PHE A 739 -21.57 1.12 23.79
CA PHE A 739 -20.22 1.72 23.89
C PHE A 739 -20.24 3.25 23.83
N GLU A 740 -21.20 3.81 23.13
CA GLU A 740 -21.38 5.26 22.96
C GLU A 740 -21.71 5.94 24.29
N ASP A 741 -22.24 5.21 25.26
CA ASP A 741 -22.58 5.75 26.57
C ASP A 741 -21.38 5.84 27.52
N ILE A 742 -20.23 5.23 27.15
CA ILE A 742 -19.03 5.25 27.97
C ILE A 742 -18.27 6.55 27.75
N ARG A 743 -17.94 7.25 28.85
CA ARG A 743 -17.00 8.35 28.88
C ARG A 743 -15.61 7.86 29.24
N TRP A 744 -14.61 8.35 28.50
CA TRP A 744 -13.23 7.91 28.60
C TRP A 744 -12.37 8.98 29.27
N LYS A 745 -11.70 8.62 30.37
CA LYS A 745 -10.77 9.50 31.07
C LYS A 745 -9.33 9.07 30.74
N LEU A 746 -8.66 9.82 29.87
CA LEU A 746 -7.26 9.59 29.56
C LEU A 746 -6.40 10.20 30.66
N SER A 747 -5.93 9.36 31.58
CA SER A 747 -5.09 9.75 32.71
C SER A 747 -3.62 9.41 32.47
N PRO A 748 -2.72 10.41 32.33
CA PRO A 748 -1.30 10.19 32.19
C PRO A 748 -0.68 9.40 33.37
N SER A 749 -1.13 9.73 34.58
CA SER A 749 -0.63 9.05 35.79
C SER A 749 -0.90 7.54 35.77
N LYS A 750 -2.07 7.12 35.27
CA LYS A 750 -2.40 5.70 35.19
C LYS A 750 -1.58 4.97 34.13
N VAL A 751 -1.37 5.59 32.95
CA VAL A 751 -0.50 5.02 31.93
C VAL A 751 0.92 4.90 32.42
N ASN A 752 1.42 5.90 33.14
CA ASN A 752 2.77 5.89 33.72
C ASN A 752 2.91 4.80 34.80
N GLU A 753 1.92 4.59 35.66
CA GLU A 753 1.89 3.50 36.66
C GLU A 753 2.00 2.13 35.98
N ILE A 754 1.21 1.91 34.91
CA ILE A 754 1.25 0.66 34.15
C ILE A 754 2.61 0.50 33.48
N THR A 755 3.15 1.56 32.86
CA THR A 755 4.47 1.54 32.21
C THR A 755 5.56 1.14 33.19
N GLN A 756 5.57 1.74 34.38
CA GLN A 756 6.50 1.38 35.45
C GLN A 756 6.35 -0.08 35.91
N SER A 757 5.11 -0.53 36.07
CA SER A 757 4.84 -1.92 36.46
C SER A 757 5.37 -2.92 35.42
N VAL A 758 5.19 -2.63 34.13
CA VAL A 758 5.63 -3.50 33.03
C VAL A 758 7.16 -3.51 32.90
N PHE A 759 7.80 -2.34 32.94
CA PHE A 759 9.21 -2.22 32.55
C PHE A 759 10.21 -2.15 33.72
N SER A 760 9.78 -1.93 34.97
CA SER A 760 10.70 -1.73 36.09
C SER A 760 11.74 -2.85 36.24
N LYS A 761 11.35 -4.11 36.10
CA LYS A 761 12.26 -5.25 36.21
C LYS A 761 13.26 -5.26 35.04
N LEU A 762 12.82 -5.00 33.82
CA LEU A 762 13.67 -4.97 32.65
C LEU A 762 14.67 -3.82 32.73
N VAL A 763 14.21 -2.61 33.06
CA VAL A 763 15.07 -1.43 33.22
C VAL A 763 16.09 -1.65 34.32
N GLY A 764 15.69 -2.22 35.46
CA GLY A 764 16.62 -2.56 36.55
C GLY A 764 17.72 -3.54 36.10
N GLN A 765 17.41 -4.56 35.30
CA GLN A 765 18.40 -5.49 34.75
C GLN A 765 19.33 -4.78 33.76
N ILE A 766 18.79 -3.97 32.86
CA ILE A 766 19.57 -3.21 31.87
C ILE A 766 20.48 -2.19 32.55
N SER A 767 19.99 -1.47 33.57
CA SER A 767 20.79 -0.52 34.35
C SER A 767 21.97 -1.21 35.01
N GLY A 768 21.79 -2.42 35.57
CA GLY A 768 22.87 -3.25 36.11
C GLY A 768 23.92 -3.58 35.05
N LEU A 769 23.52 -3.95 33.83
CA LEU A 769 24.46 -4.23 32.74
C LEU A 769 25.19 -2.97 32.26
N VAL A 770 24.47 -1.86 32.09
CA VAL A 770 25.04 -0.55 31.69
C VAL A 770 26.13 -0.13 32.73
N GLY A 771 25.83 -0.31 34.02
CA GLY A 771 26.80 -0.05 35.08
C GLY A 771 28.00 -1.02 35.08
N LEU A 772 27.78 -2.31 34.86
CA LEU A 772 28.82 -3.33 34.79
C LEU A 772 29.84 -3.04 33.69
N TYR A 773 29.35 -2.65 32.50
CA TYR A 773 30.19 -2.30 31.35
C TYR A 773 30.70 -0.85 31.35
N ASN A 774 30.39 -0.07 32.39
CA ASN A 774 30.80 1.34 32.53
C ASN A 774 30.48 2.18 31.25
N CYS A 775 29.26 2.07 30.75
CA CYS A 775 28.86 2.84 29.60
C CYS A 775 29.01 4.35 29.83
N ASP A 776 29.59 5.05 28.86
CA ASP A 776 29.80 6.50 28.92
C ASP A 776 28.53 7.24 28.44
N ILE A 777 27.80 6.60 27.53
CA ILE A 777 26.60 7.14 26.91
C ILE A 777 25.56 6.02 26.83
N VAL A 778 24.31 6.37 27.13
CA VAL A 778 23.16 5.50 26.91
C VAL A 778 22.20 6.15 25.94
N ILE A 779 21.79 5.41 24.92
CA ILE A 779 20.84 5.84 23.90
C ILE A 779 19.57 5.03 24.07
N LEU A 780 18.44 5.73 24.19
CA LEU A 780 17.13 5.12 24.21
C LEU A 780 16.48 5.32 22.84
N SER A 781 16.03 4.25 22.20
CA SER A 781 15.31 4.24 20.94
C SER A 781 14.01 3.45 21.05
N GLY A 782 13.15 3.62 20.04
CA GLY A 782 11.79 3.06 20.05
C GLY A 782 10.77 4.04 20.62
N LYS A 783 9.52 3.91 20.15
CA LYS A 783 8.46 4.88 20.48
C LYS A 783 8.12 4.95 21.97
N ILE A 784 8.26 3.85 22.68
CA ILE A 784 7.98 3.76 24.13
C ILE A 784 9.02 4.49 24.96
N CYS A 785 10.27 4.54 24.49
CA CYS A 785 11.33 5.27 25.16
C CYS A 785 11.08 6.79 25.29
N SER A 786 10.13 7.32 24.53
CA SER A 786 9.70 8.73 24.67
C SER A 786 8.81 8.99 25.90
N PHE A 787 8.42 7.97 26.65
CA PHE A 787 7.60 8.16 27.85
C PHE A 787 8.47 8.60 29.02
N GLN A 788 8.13 9.75 29.59
CA GLN A 788 8.87 10.33 30.72
C GLN A 788 8.95 9.38 31.92
N SER A 789 7.95 8.51 32.09
CA SER A 789 7.93 7.48 33.14
C SER A 789 9.04 6.44 32.97
N LEU A 790 9.48 6.18 31.76
CA LEU A 790 10.56 5.22 31.47
C LEU A 790 11.94 5.85 31.68
N GLU A 791 12.07 7.14 31.35
CA GLU A 791 13.31 7.90 31.61
C GLU A 791 13.60 8.05 33.12
N ASN A 792 12.55 8.03 33.93
CA ASN A 792 12.64 8.18 35.39
C ASN A 792 12.88 6.84 36.11
N LEU A 793 12.76 5.70 35.42
CA LEU A 793 13.11 4.37 35.95
C LEU A 793 14.62 4.14 35.84
#